data_8fadbc6471219dd6495186d1b608da8a
#
_entry.id   8fadbc6471219dd6495186d1b608da8a
#
_cell.length_a   1.000
_cell.length_b   1.000
_cell.length_c   1.000
_cell.angle_alpha   90.00
_cell.angle_beta   90.00
_cell.angle_gamma   90.00
#
_symmetry.space_group_name_H-M   'P 1'
#
loop_
_entity.id
_entity.type
_entity.pdbx_description
1 polymer ?
#
loop_
_entity_poly.entity_id
_entity_poly.type
_entity_poly.pdbx_seq_one_letter_code
_entity_poly.pdbx_strand_id
1 'polypeptide(L)'
;MKLFFFFKRHRCSFASFNPTFPSKTPSDKHSQILHFCKSAQLFPAIHLLNTLHYPSETTSSKKPLLYASLLQTCTNVQSFSHGLQFHAHVIKSGLQTDRFVGNSLLALYFKLGPDFTETRRVFDGLFVKDVISWTSMVSGYIKAGKPESSLELFWEMLGFGVEPNGFTLSTVIKACSELGKLRLGWCFHGVVIKRGFVSNRVISSALIDFYGRNWQLKEACEIFDELPEPDAICWTSVISALTRNDLYEEALRFFYLMHRNHGLSPDGFTFGTVLTACGNLGRLRQGKQVHAKVITCGLCGNVVVESSLLDMYGKCGLVDESQCVFDRMSKKNSVSWSALLGVYCQNKDYESVIRIFREMDKTDLYCFGTVLRACAGLAAVRQGKEVHCQYVRRGGWRDVIVESALVDLYAKCGCIHFAHRIFVQMSSRNLITWNSMIYGFAQNGLGGEALRIFDEMIKGIKPDYISFIGVLFACSHTGLVDQGRKYFALMTREYGIKPGIEHYNCMVDLLGRAGLLEEAENLIESADLRDDSSLWAVLLGACTTCTSSSTAERIAKKMIEVEPDYHMSYVLLANVYRAVGRWNDALKVRKLMKDRGVKKITGKSWVEANTNMGSYLDVADVDMPGRNGFLGIRDPV
;
A
#
# COMPACT_ATOMS: atom_id res chain seq x y z
N MET A 1 -30.37 -26.69 -21.81
CA MET A 1 -31.53 -27.47 -21.30
C MET A 1 -31.61 -27.53 -19.77
N LYS A 2 -30.79 -26.79 -18.97
CA LYS A 2 -30.84 -26.70 -17.51
C LYS A 2 -31.47 -25.41 -16.96
N LEU A 3 -31.92 -24.49 -17.80
CA LEU A 3 -32.54 -23.21 -17.42
C LEU A 3 -34.07 -23.27 -17.24
N PHE A 4 -34.69 -24.42 -17.48
CA PHE A 4 -36.14 -24.58 -17.44
C PHE A 4 -36.74 -25.04 -16.09
N PHE A 5 -35.89 -25.36 -15.09
CA PHE A 5 -36.40 -25.97 -13.83
C PHE A 5 -36.49 -25.00 -12.64
N PHE A 6 -36.10 -23.73 -12.77
CA PHE A 6 -36.12 -22.78 -11.63
C PHE A 6 -37.39 -21.92 -11.53
N PHE A 7 -38.36 -22.09 -12.41
CA PHE A 7 -39.52 -21.20 -12.53
C PHE A 7 -40.78 -21.64 -11.78
N LYS A 8 -40.72 -22.63 -10.88
CA LYS A 8 -41.95 -23.19 -10.29
C LYS A 8 -42.16 -22.97 -8.79
N ARG A 9 -41.52 -22.02 -8.13
CA ARG A 9 -41.87 -21.65 -6.73
C ARG A 9 -41.51 -20.21 -6.41
N HIS A 10 -42.38 -19.27 -6.71
CA HIS A 10 -42.61 -18.07 -5.89
C HIS A 10 -43.78 -17.29 -6.54
N ARG A 11 -45.02 -17.70 -6.18
CA ARG A 11 -46.16 -16.79 -6.24
C ARG A 11 -46.07 -15.84 -5.05
N CYS A 12 -45.45 -14.68 -5.21
CA CYS A 12 -45.64 -13.59 -4.26
C CYS A 12 -47.01 -12.93 -4.56
N SER A 13 -47.89 -12.97 -3.58
CA SER A 13 -49.17 -12.25 -3.56
C SER A 13 -48.87 -10.75 -3.64
N PHE A 14 -49.31 -10.13 -4.73
CA PHE A 14 -49.32 -8.67 -4.88
C PHE A 14 -50.45 -8.09 -4.04
N ALA A 15 -50.09 -7.44 -2.93
CA ALA A 15 -51.00 -6.53 -2.24
C ALA A 15 -51.30 -5.32 -3.16
N SER A 16 -52.56 -4.98 -3.31
CA SER A 16 -53.07 -3.86 -4.12
C SER A 16 -52.56 -2.53 -3.57
N PHE A 17 -51.55 -1.97 -4.22
CA PHE A 17 -51.10 -0.61 -3.99
C PHE A 17 -51.84 0.30 -5.03
N ASN A 18 -52.75 1.14 -4.58
CA ASN A 18 -53.36 2.19 -5.39
C ASN A 18 -52.52 3.47 -5.28
N PRO A 19 -51.68 3.81 -6.27
CA PRO A 19 -50.94 5.08 -6.25
C PRO A 19 -51.88 6.21 -6.75
N THR A 20 -52.05 7.24 -5.93
CA THR A 20 -52.63 8.53 -6.34
C THR A 20 -51.69 9.22 -7.33
N PHE A 21 -52.12 9.40 -8.57
CA PHE A 21 -51.35 10.02 -9.66
C PHE A 21 -51.37 11.54 -9.58
N PRO A 22 -50.26 12.26 -9.74
CA PRO A 22 -50.24 13.70 -9.90
C PRO A 22 -50.71 14.12 -11.29
N SER A 23 -51.50 15.20 -11.40
CA SER A 23 -52.30 15.67 -12.51
C SER A 23 -51.57 16.29 -13.71
N LYS A 24 -50.42 15.75 -14.15
CA LYS A 24 -49.79 16.03 -15.45
C LYS A 24 -49.02 14.81 -15.95
N THR A 25 -49.74 13.74 -16.32
CA THR A 25 -49.11 12.55 -16.94
C THR A 25 -49.25 12.61 -18.46
N PRO A 26 -48.25 12.16 -19.23
CA PRO A 26 -48.35 12.04 -20.69
C PRO A 26 -49.50 11.09 -21.08
N SER A 27 -50.23 11.42 -22.12
CA SER A 27 -51.45 10.70 -22.58
C SER A 27 -51.17 9.29 -23.15
N ASP A 28 -49.91 8.94 -23.43
CA ASP A 28 -49.48 7.66 -23.97
C ASP A 28 -48.78 6.80 -22.88
N LYS A 29 -49.26 5.58 -22.68
CA LYS A 29 -48.70 4.63 -21.70
C LYS A 29 -47.22 4.39 -21.88
N HIS A 30 -46.67 4.40 -23.10
CA HIS A 30 -45.24 4.30 -23.37
C HIS A 30 -44.49 5.50 -22.79
N SER A 31 -44.98 6.69 -22.96
CA SER A 31 -44.41 7.92 -22.41
C SER A 31 -44.46 7.93 -20.88
N GLN A 32 -45.49 7.35 -20.28
CA GLN A 32 -45.60 7.19 -18.83
C GLN A 32 -44.56 6.18 -18.28
N ILE A 33 -44.36 5.03 -18.93
CA ILE A 33 -43.32 4.07 -18.54
C ILE A 33 -41.95 4.70 -18.65
N LEU A 34 -41.64 5.42 -19.73
CA LEU A 34 -40.38 6.13 -19.90
C LEU A 34 -40.16 7.21 -18.82
N HIS A 35 -41.24 7.89 -18.40
CA HIS A 35 -41.18 8.85 -17.30
C HIS A 35 -40.86 8.16 -15.97
N PHE A 36 -41.49 7.02 -15.64
CA PHE A 36 -41.16 6.23 -14.46
C PHE A 36 -39.73 5.68 -14.51
N CYS A 37 -39.26 5.27 -15.69
CA CYS A 37 -37.85 4.86 -15.86
C CYS A 37 -36.89 6.03 -15.58
N LYS A 38 -37.16 7.25 -16.05
CA LYS A 38 -36.33 8.44 -15.77
C LYS A 38 -36.32 8.82 -14.29
N SER A 39 -37.42 8.61 -13.59
CA SER A 39 -37.53 8.85 -12.13
C SER A 39 -37.06 7.63 -11.27
N ALA A 40 -36.44 6.62 -11.86
CA ALA A 40 -35.98 5.39 -11.23
C ALA A 40 -37.05 4.60 -10.47
N GLN A 41 -38.33 4.74 -10.87
CA GLN A 41 -39.49 4.06 -10.27
C GLN A 41 -39.80 2.76 -11.02
N LEU A 42 -39.07 1.68 -10.69
CA LEU A 42 -39.15 0.40 -11.40
C LEU A 42 -40.51 -0.29 -11.27
N PHE A 43 -41.11 -0.37 -10.07
CA PHE A 43 -42.36 -1.10 -9.84
C PHE A 43 -43.56 -0.49 -10.58
N PRO A 44 -43.82 0.85 -10.56
CA PRO A 44 -44.84 1.47 -11.36
C PRO A 44 -44.65 1.24 -12.87
N ALA A 45 -43.37 1.28 -13.35
CA ALA A 45 -43.07 1.01 -14.74
C ALA A 45 -43.44 -0.43 -15.16
N ILE A 46 -43.12 -1.44 -14.30
CA ILE A 46 -43.49 -2.85 -14.51
C ILE A 46 -45.01 -3.03 -14.50
N HIS A 47 -45.68 -2.45 -13.53
CA HIS A 47 -47.14 -2.57 -13.43
C HIS A 47 -47.83 -2.03 -14.71
N LEU A 48 -47.38 -0.86 -15.19
CA LEU A 48 -47.92 -0.27 -16.40
C LEU A 48 -47.59 -1.09 -17.66
N LEU A 49 -46.39 -1.68 -17.72
CA LEU A 49 -45.98 -2.58 -18.81
C LEU A 49 -46.88 -3.81 -18.90
N ASN A 50 -47.23 -4.43 -17.76
CA ASN A 50 -48.11 -5.60 -17.70
C ASN A 50 -49.56 -5.29 -18.15
N THR A 51 -49.98 -4.01 -18.13
CA THR A 51 -51.30 -3.57 -18.61
C THR A 51 -51.32 -3.22 -20.11
N LEU A 52 -50.15 -3.29 -20.78
CA LEU A 52 -50.02 -3.06 -22.21
C LEU A 52 -50.40 -4.36 -22.97
N HIS A 53 -51.61 -4.38 -23.57
CA HIS A 53 -51.92 -5.36 -24.59
C HIS A 53 -51.37 -4.87 -25.92
N TYR A 54 -50.35 -5.56 -26.48
CA TYR A 54 -49.80 -5.26 -27.80
C TYR A 54 -50.67 -5.88 -28.90
N PRO A 55 -51.39 -5.08 -29.72
CA PRO A 55 -51.91 -5.58 -31.01
C PRO A 55 -50.70 -5.85 -31.91
N SER A 56 -50.74 -6.91 -32.69
CA SER A 56 -49.62 -7.54 -33.37
C SER A 56 -48.88 -6.73 -34.47
N GLU A 57 -49.31 -5.52 -34.85
CA GLU A 57 -48.78 -4.92 -36.08
C GLU A 57 -48.34 -3.45 -36.07
N THR A 58 -48.62 -2.62 -35.05
CA THR A 58 -48.47 -1.15 -35.26
C THR A 58 -47.47 -0.41 -34.39
N THR A 59 -46.69 -1.07 -33.50
CA THR A 59 -45.80 -0.38 -32.55
C THR A 59 -44.37 -0.90 -32.50
N SER A 60 -43.83 -1.43 -33.59
CA SER A 60 -42.49 -2.08 -33.62
C SER A 60 -41.32 -1.13 -33.27
N SER A 61 -41.42 0.17 -33.67
CA SER A 61 -40.30 1.10 -33.50
C SER A 61 -40.03 1.62 -32.08
N LYS A 62 -41.05 1.60 -31.20
CA LYS A 62 -40.91 2.11 -29.82
C LYS A 62 -40.50 1.03 -28.77
N LYS A 63 -40.63 -0.25 -29.13
CA LYS A 63 -40.29 -1.38 -28.22
C LYS A 63 -38.83 -1.42 -27.79
N PRO A 64 -37.84 -1.28 -28.67
CA PRO A 64 -36.41 -1.31 -28.27
C PRO A 64 -36.07 -0.26 -27.23
N LEU A 65 -36.50 0.99 -27.45
CA LEU A 65 -36.25 2.10 -26.52
C LEU A 65 -36.84 1.84 -25.13
N LEU A 66 -38.04 1.25 -25.08
CA LEU A 66 -38.71 0.91 -23.84
C LEU A 66 -37.95 -0.14 -23.05
N TYR A 67 -37.56 -1.25 -23.70
CA TYR A 67 -36.79 -2.31 -23.04
C TYR A 67 -35.38 -1.85 -22.63
N ALA A 68 -34.71 -1.05 -23.44
CA ALA A 68 -33.44 -0.44 -23.08
C ALA A 68 -33.56 0.44 -21.83
N SER A 69 -34.64 1.29 -21.75
CA SER A 69 -34.89 2.14 -20.58
C SER A 69 -35.22 1.33 -19.32
N LEU A 70 -35.99 0.25 -19.44
CA LEU A 70 -36.32 -0.65 -18.32
C LEU A 70 -35.09 -1.37 -17.80
N LEU A 71 -34.24 -1.90 -18.68
CA LEU A 71 -32.96 -2.54 -18.31
C LEU A 71 -32.00 -1.55 -17.62
N GLN A 72 -31.94 -0.31 -18.12
CA GLN A 72 -31.15 0.75 -17.50
C GLN A 72 -31.69 1.12 -16.12
N THR A 73 -33.02 1.15 -15.95
CA THR A 73 -33.67 1.38 -14.64
C THR A 73 -33.36 0.24 -13.66
N CYS A 74 -33.46 -1.02 -14.10
CA CYS A 74 -33.03 -2.18 -13.30
C CYS A 74 -31.57 -2.06 -12.84
N THR A 75 -30.69 -1.59 -13.71
CA THR A 75 -29.28 -1.35 -13.41
C THR A 75 -29.09 -0.25 -12.36
N ASN A 76 -29.87 0.83 -12.43
CA ASN A 76 -29.81 1.96 -11.51
C ASN A 76 -30.40 1.62 -10.12
N VAL A 77 -31.51 0.88 -10.09
CA VAL A 77 -32.19 0.42 -8.85
C VAL A 77 -31.52 -0.83 -8.25
N GLN A 78 -30.47 -1.35 -8.89
CA GLN A 78 -29.75 -2.56 -8.48
C GLN A 78 -30.62 -3.82 -8.40
N SER A 79 -31.61 -3.98 -9.27
CA SER A 79 -32.51 -5.12 -9.29
C SER A 79 -32.18 -6.10 -10.43
N PHE A 80 -31.25 -7.01 -10.17
CA PHE A 80 -30.82 -8.00 -11.17
C PHE A 80 -31.92 -9.00 -11.53
N SER A 81 -32.76 -9.43 -10.58
CA SER A 81 -33.84 -10.38 -10.82
C SER A 81 -34.86 -9.90 -11.85
N HIS A 82 -35.27 -8.63 -11.78
CA HIS A 82 -36.13 -8.03 -12.79
C HIS A 82 -35.40 -7.82 -14.13
N GLY A 83 -34.11 -7.49 -14.07
CA GLY A 83 -33.26 -7.42 -15.27
C GLY A 83 -33.22 -8.74 -16.04
N LEU A 84 -33.09 -9.90 -15.34
CA LEU A 84 -33.14 -11.22 -15.95
C LEU A 84 -34.53 -11.52 -16.59
N GLN A 85 -35.63 -11.11 -15.96
CA GLN A 85 -36.95 -11.24 -16.54
C GLN A 85 -37.06 -10.44 -17.85
N PHE A 86 -36.58 -9.20 -17.86
CA PHE A 86 -36.55 -8.41 -19.08
C PHE A 86 -35.63 -9.00 -20.15
N HIS A 87 -34.49 -9.56 -19.79
CA HIS A 87 -33.63 -10.27 -20.72
C HIS A 87 -34.36 -11.46 -21.38
N ALA A 88 -35.08 -12.26 -20.61
CA ALA A 88 -35.90 -13.33 -21.18
C ALA A 88 -36.99 -12.82 -22.14
N HIS A 89 -37.59 -11.67 -21.83
CA HIS A 89 -38.57 -11.00 -22.73
C HIS A 89 -37.91 -10.46 -24.01
N VAL A 90 -36.70 -9.90 -23.91
CA VAL A 90 -35.90 -9.42 -25.05
C VAL A 90 -35.63 -10.57 -26.02
N ILE A 91 -35.22 -11.75 -25.48
CA ILE A 91 -34.98 -12.96 -26.30
C ILE A 91 -36.29 -13.39 -27.00
N LYS A 92 -37.38 -13.53 -26.26
CA LYS A 92 -38.68 -13.94 -26.80
C LYS A 92 -39.25 -12.98 -27.86
N SER A 93 -38.93 -11.71 -27.73
CA SER A 93 -39.44 -10.65 -28.64
C SER A 93 -38.50 -10.41 -29.83
N GLY A 94 -37.36 -11.14 -29.95
CA GLY A 94 -36.39 -10.94 -31.02
C GLY A 94 -35.64 -9.61 -30.95
N LEU A 95 -35.74 -8.85 -29.83
CA LEU A 95 -35.11 -7.54 -29.65
C LEU A 95 -33.61 -7.60 -29.35
N GLN A 96 -33.00 -8.78 -29.28
CA GLN A 96 -31.59 -8.97 -29.12
C GLN A 96 -30.75 -8.46 -30.32
N THR A 97 -31.41 -8.19 -31.46
CA THR A 97 -30.76 -7.60 -32.65
C THR A 97 -30.60 -6.08 -32.54
N ASP A 98 -31.32 -5.45 -31.59
CA ASP A 98 -31.22 -4.02 -31.38
C ASP A 98 -30.01 -3.63 -30.55
N ARG A 99 -29.20 -2.70 -31.06
CA ARG A 99 -27.93 -2.25 -30.43
C ARG A 99 -28.14 -1.57 -29.07
N PHE A 100 -29.25 -0.81 -28.90
CA PHE A 100 -29.49 -0.10 -27.62
C PHE A 100 -29.93 -1.06 -26.52
N VAL A 101 -30.73 -2.05 -26.86
CA VAL A 101 -31.12 -3.13 -25.94
C VAL A 101 -29.92 -3.96 -25.57
N GLY A 102 -29.07 -4.33 -26.54
CA GLY A 102 -27.83 -5.05 -26.32
C GLY A 102 -26.86 -4.34 -25.39
N ASN A 103 -26.61 -3.05 -25.61
CA ASN A 103 -25.75 -2.24 -24.75
C ASN A 103 -26.32 -2.09 -23.32
N SER A 104 -27.64 -1.98 -23.18
CA SER A 104 -28.30 -1.92 -21.86
C SER A 104 -28.24 -3.25 -21.11
N LEU A 105 -28.33 -4.38 -21.83
CA LEU A 105 -28.08 -5.71 -21.26
C LEU A 105 -26.64 -5.87 -20.77
N LEU A 106 -25.67 -5.47 -21.58
CA LEU A 106 -24.26 -5.50 -21.16
C LEU A 106 -24.03 -4.67 -19.90
N ALA A 107 -24.58 -3.45 -19.83
CA ALA A 107 -24.47 -2.60 -18.65
C ALA A 107 -25.09 -3.25 -17.39
N LEU A 108 -26.22 -3.94 -17.54
CA LEU A 108 -26.88 -4.68 -16.47
C LEU A 108 -25.99 -5.80 -15.94
N TYR A 109 -25.47 -6.65 -16.84
CA TYR A 109 -24.64 -7.78 -16.46
C TYR A 109 -23.27 -7.36 -15.89
N PHE A 110 -22.67 -6.28 -16.40
CA PHE A 110 -21.45 -5.71 -15.83
C PHE A 110 -21.62 -5.20 -14.41
N LYS A 111 -22.76 -4.56 -14.11
CA LYS A 111 -22.97 -3.89 -12.83
C LYS A 111 -23.53 -4.82 -11.76
N LEU A 112 -24.35 -5.77 -12.15
CA LEU A 112 -25.15 -6.58 -11.24
C LEU A 112 -24.96 -8.10 -11.43
N GLY A 113 -24.33 -8.53 -12.52
CA GLY A 113 -24.13 -9.95 -12.81
C GLY A 113 -23.19 -10.62 -11.81
N PRO A 114 -23.43 -11.90 -11.50
CA PRO A 114 -22.63 -12.65 -10.53
C PRO A 114 -21.24 -13.01 -11.07
N ASP A 115 -21.08 -13.14 -12.37
CA ASP A 115 -19.87 -13.58 -13.01
C ASP A 115 -19.63 -12.88 -14.36
N PHE A 116 -18.36 -12.60 -14.62
CA PHE A 116 -17.90 -11.97 -15.85
C PHE A 116 -18.05 -12.88 -17.07
N THR A 117 -18.07 -14.18 -16.88
CA THR A 117 -18.28 -15.17 -17.95
C THR A 117 -19.69 -15.06 -18.55
N GLU A 118 -20.71 -14.77 -17.74
CA GLU A 118 -22.05 -14.51 -18.24
C GLU A 118 -22.13 -13.24 -19.08
N THR A 119 -21.43 -12.17 -18.62
CA THR A 119 -21.34 -10.93 -19.39
C THR A 119 -20.70 -11.17 -20.77
N ARG A 120 -19.64 -11.97 -20.84
CA ARG A 120 -18.97 -12.35 -22.09
C ARG A 120 -19.95 -13.13 -23.00
N ARG A 121 -20.73 -14.08 -22.47
CA ARG A 121 -21.73 -14.82 -23.24
C ARG A 121 -22.80 -13.90 -23.81
N VAL A 122 -23.26 -12.92 -23.03
CA VAL A 122 -24.22 -11.91 -23.52
C VAL A 122 -23.60 -11.10 -24.65
N PHE A 123 -22.35 -10.66 -24.52
CA PHE A 123 -21.63 -9.93 -25.55
C PHE A 123 -21.45 -10.77 -26.82
N ASP A 124 -21.03 -12.03 -26.68
CA ASP A 124 -20.82 -12.92 -27.84
C ASP A 124 -22.14 -13.19 -28.58
N GLY A 125 -23.26 -13.23 -27.85
CA GLY A 125 -24.61 -13.40 -28.38
C GLY A 125 -25.22 -12.14 -29.02
N LEU A 126 -24.58 -10.96 -28.94
CA LEU A 126 -25.05 -9.77 -29.61
C LEU A 126 -24.92 -9.88 -31.11
N PHE A 127 -26.01 -9.58 -31.81
CA PHE A 127 -26.06 -9.62 -33.27
C PHE A 127 -25.28 -8.45 -33.90
N VAL A 128 -25.32 -7.27 -33.30
CA VAL A 128 -24.56 -6.09 -33.71
C VAL A 128 -23.65 -5.66 -32.56
N LYS A 129 -22.34 -5.73 -32.82
CA LYS A 129 -21.32 -5.24 -31.89
C LYS A 129 -20.80 -3.89 -32.38
N ASP A 130 -21.28 -2.80 -31.78
CA ASP A 130 -20.84 -1.45 -32.08
C ASP A 130 -19.65 -1.01 -31.21
N VAL A 131 -19.09 0.17 -31.48
CA VAL A 131 -17.96 0.71 -30.70
C VAL A 131 -18.30 0.85 -29.21
N ILE A 132 -19.58 1.05 -28.85
CA ILE A 132 -20.01 1.20 -27.47
C ILE A 132 -19.99 -0.14 -26.75
N SER A 133 -20.51 -1.21 -27.37
CA SER A 133 -20.50 -2.57 -26.82
C SER A 133 -19.05 -3.08 -26.61
N TRP A 134 -18.16 -2.87 -27.60
CA TRP A 134 -16.75 -3.21 -27.48
C TRP A 134 -16.05 -2.41 -26.37
N THR A 135 -16.23 -1.08 -26.35
CA THR A 135 -15.63 -0.22 -25.30
C THR A 135 -16.12 -0.60 -23.91
N SER A 136 -17.41 -0.92 -23.77
CA SER A 136 -17.98 -1.39 -22.51
C SER A 136 -17.34 -2.68 -22.01
N MET A 137 -17.12 -3.64 -22.91
CA MET A 137 -16.42 -4.89 -22.60
C MET A 137 -14.97 -4.65 -22.20
N VAL A 138 -14.20 -3.89 -22.99
CA VAL A 138 -12.81 -3.52 -22.73
C VAL A 138 -12.68 -2.84 -21.35
N SER A 139 -13.56 -1.88 -21.06
CA SER A 139 -13.62 -1.19 -19.77
C SER A 139 -14.04 -2.12 -18.61
N GLY A 140 -14.96 -3.03 -18.87
CA GLY A 140 -15.41 -4.00 -17.89
C GLY A 140 -14.31 -4.95 -17.44
N TYR A 141 -13.46 -5.43 -18.35
CA TYR A 141 -12.32 -6.28 -18.00
C TYR A 141 -11.32 -5.56 -17.09
N ILE A 142 -11.05 -4.28 -17.31
CA ILE A 142 -10.20 -3.49 -16.40
C ILE A 142 -10.82 -3.40 -15.02
N LYS A 143 -12.13 -3.06 -14.93
CA LYS A 143 -12.83 -2.99 -13.63
C LYS A 143 -12.87 -4.32 -12.88
N ALA A 144 -12.82 -5.44 -13.62
CA ALA A 144 -12.72 -6.79 -13.08
C ALA A 144 -11.28 -7.20 -12.72
N GLY A 145 -10.28 -6.31 -12.83
CA GLY A 145 -8.88 -6.59 -12.54
C GLY A 145 -8.21 -7.54 -13.54
N LYS A 146 -8.67 -7.55 -14.79
CA LYS A 146 -8.15 -8.39 -15.89
C LYS A 146 -7.68 -7.55 -17.07
N PRO A 147 -6.62 -6.74 -16.90
CA PRO A 147 -6.15 -5.82 -17.95
C PRO A 147 -5.58 -6.52 -19.18
N GLU A 148 -5.01 -7.74 -19.04
CA GLU A 148 -4.58 -8.56 -20.20
C GLU A 148 -5.76 -8.87 -21.13
N SER A 149 -6.85 -9.40 -20.57
CA SER A 149 -8.05 -9.73 -21.35
C SER A 149 -8.69 -8.48 -21.98
N SER A 150 -8.53 -7.32 -21.35
CA SER A 150 -8.93 -6.04 -21.92
C SER A 150 -8.16 -5.71 -23.21
N LEU A 151 -6.84 -5.95 -23.23
CA LEU A 151 -6.01 -5.75 -24.40
C LEU A 151 -6.31 -6.78 -25.50
N GLU A 152 -6.52 -8.05 -25.15
CA GLU A 152 -6.92 -9.10 -26.09
C GLU A 152 -8.22 -8.72 -26.80
N LEU A 153 -9.20 -8.28 -26.04
CA LEU A 153 -10.48 -7.86 -26.59
C LEU A 153 -10.38 -6.62 -27.49
N PHE A 154 -9.47 -5.72 -27.17
CA PHE A 154 -9.19 -4.58 -28.04
C PHE A 154 -8.61 -5.02 -29.40
N TRP A 155 -7.74 -6.01 -29.42
CA TRP A 155 -7.23 -6.57 -30.68
C TRP A 155 -8.31 -7.31 -31.46
N GLU A 156 -9.22 -8.03 -30.79
CA GLU A 156 -10.41 -8.60 -31.42
C GLU A 156 -11.27 -7.50 -32.07
N MET A 157 -11.56 -6.38 -31.36
CA MET A 157 -12.30 -5.24 -31.88
C MET A 157 -11.73 -4.70 -33.18
N LEU A 158 -10.39 -4.54 -33.24
CA LEU A 158 -9.70 -4.10 -34.46
C LEU A 158 -9.79 -5.14 -35.56
N GLY A 159 -9.69 -6.44 -35.26
CA GLY A 159 -9.86 -7.55 -36.17
C GLY A 159 -11.26 -7.59 -36.81
N PHE A 160 -12.29 -7.14 -36.09
CA PHE A 160 -13.66 -6.95 -36.62
C PHE A 160 -13.86 -5.65 -37.41
N GLY A 161 -12.79 -4.86 -37.62
CA GLY A 161 -12.85 -3.60 -38.36
C GLY A 161 -13.56 -2.46 -37.64
N VAL A 162 -13.78 -2.58 -36.32
CA VAL A 162 -14.42 -1.54 -35.52
C VAL A 162 -13.38 -0.52 -35.06
N GLU A 163 -13.54 0.74 -35.47
CA GLU A 163 -12.60 1.79 -35.09
C GLU A 163 -12.74 2.21 -33.62
N PRO A 164 -11.63 2.26 -32.85
CA PRO A 164 -11.66 2.73 -31.47
C PRO A 164 -11.89 4.22 -31.38
N ASN A 165 -12.75 4.63 -30.43
CA ASN A 165 -12.97 6.02 -30.08
C ASN A 165 -12.05 6.48 -28.93
N GLY A 166 -12.15 7.75 -28.51
CA GLY A 166 -11.33 8.31 -27.42
C GLY A 166 -11.49 7.56 -26.10
N PHE A 167 -12.70 7.06 -25.78
CA PHE A 167 -12.93 6.27 -24.58
C PHE A 167 -12.29 4.88 -24.65
N THR A 168 -12.32 4.25 -25.82
CA THR A 168 -11.62 2.97 -26.04
C THR A 168 -10.13 3.15 -25.84
N LEU A 169 -9.52 4.17 -26.47
CA LEU A 169 -8.09 4.44 -26.38
C LEU A 169 -7.67 4.77 -24.94
N SER A 170 -8.40 5.62 -24.22
CA SER A 170 -8.10 5.93 -22.81
C SER A 170 -8.16 4.69 -21.92
N THR A 171 -9.12 3.78 -22.19
CA THR A 171 -9.25 2.52 -21.46
C THR A 171 -8.07 1.58 -21.72
N VAL A 172 -7.63 1.47 -22.96
CA VAL A 172 -6.49 0.61 -23.34
C VAL A 172 -5.18 1.17 -22.79
N ILE A 173 -4.99 2.49 -22.79
CA ILE A 173 -3.84 3.15 -22.15
C ILE A 173 -3.84 2.83 -20.65
N LYS A 174 -5.01 2.85 -19.98
CA LYS A 174 -5.13 2.44 -18.59
C LYS A 174 -4.76 0.98 -18.36
N ALA A 175 -5.13 0.06 -19.29
CA ALA A 175 -4.69 -1.32 -19.21
C ALA A 175 -3.17 -1.45 -19.29
N CYS A 176 -2.53 -0.69 -20.20
CA CYS A 176 -1.07 -0.65 -20.29
C CYS A 176 -0.43 -0.10 -19.01
N SER A 177 -1.06 0.90 -18.37
CA SER A 177 -0.62 1.47 -17.10
C SER A 177 -0.63 0.44 -15.97
N GLU A 178 -1.71 -0.36 -15.86
CA GLU A 178 -1.85 -1.40 -14.84
C GLU A 178 -0.87 -2.57 -15.04
N LEU A 179 -0.52 -2.87 -16.29
CA LEU A 179 0.41 -3.95 -16.66
C LEU A 179 1.88 -3.53 -16.73
N GLY A 180 2.19 -2.24 -16.58
CA GLY A 180 3.54 -1.73 -16.77
C GLY A 180 4.09 -1.92 -18.19
N LYS A 181 3.21 -2.07 -19.21
CA LYS A 181 3.62 -2.29 -20.61
C LYS A 181 3.99 -0.97 -21.30
N LEU A 182 5.16 -0.43 -20.95
CA LEU A 182 5.61 0.89 -21.40
C LEU A 182 5.67 1.02 -22.93
N ARG A 183 6.28 0.05 -23.64
CA ARG A 183 6.41 0.08 -25.11
C ARG A 183 5.05 0.11 -25.80
N LEU A 184 4.10 -0.66 -25.32
CA LEU A 184 2.76 -0.71 -25.89
C LEU A 184 2.01 0.62 -25.65
N GLY A 185 2.14 1.20 -24.47
CA GLY A 185 1.57 2.52 -24.16
C GLY A 185 2.14 3.61 -25.06
N TRP A 186 3.44 3.60 -25.38
CA TRP A 186 4.03 4.51 -26.38
C TRP A 186 3.42 4.34 -27.77
N CYS A 187 3.17 3.12 -28.20
CA CYS A 187 2.48 2.87 -29.48
C CYS A 187 1.08 3.49 -29.48
N PHE A 188 0.32 3.35 -28.38
CA PHE A 188 -1.01 3.98 -28.27
C PHE A 188 -0.93 5.49 -28.20
N HIS A 189 0.07 6.06 -27.55
CA HIS A 189 0.30 7.51 -27.57
C HIS A 189 0.56 8.00 -29.01
N GLY A 190 1.38 7.29 -29.78
CA GLY A 190 1.57 7.58 -31.20
C GLY A 190 0.27 7.51 -32.02
N VAL A 191 -0.63 6.56 -31.74
CA VAL A 191 -1.97 6.48 -32.34
C VAL A 191 -2.82 7.67 -31.96
N VAL A 192 -2.79 8.12 -30.69
CA VAL A 192 -3.50 9.31 -30.20
C VAL A 192 -3.06 10.57 -30.98
N ILE A 193 -1.76 10.77 -31.14
CA ILE A 193 -1.19 11.89 -31.92
C ILE A 193 -1.64 11.82 -33.37
N LYS A 194 -1.48 10.65 -34.01
CA LYS A 194 -1.83 10.46 -35.43
C LYS A 194 -3.30 10.72 -35.73
N ARG A 195 -4.19 10.42 -34.77
CA ARG A 195 -5.65 10.61 -34.90
C ARG A 195 -6.12 11.99 -34.43
N GLY A 196 -5.23 12.87 -33.99
CA GLY A 196 -5.57 14.21 -33.52
C GLY A 196 -6.34 14.28 -32.20
N PHE A 197 -6.16 13.28 -31.32
CA PHE A 197 -6.83 13.23 -30.01
C PHE A 197 -6.00 13.89 -28.88
N VAL A 198 -4.93 14.59 -29.19
CA VAL A 198 -4.02 15.20 -28.21
C VAL A 198 -4.74 16.16 -27.25
N SER A 199 -5.70 16.93 -27.75
CA SER A 199 -6.49 17.87 -26.92
C SER A 199 -7.68 17.22 -26.19
N ASN A 200 -7.82 15.89 -26.26
CA ASN A 200 -8.93 15.19 -25.59
C ASN A 200 -8.58 14.95 -24.12
N ARG A 201 -9.23 15.69 -23.21
CA ARG A 201 -8.98 15.65 -21.74
C ARG A 201 -9.01 14.24 -21.15
N VAL A 202 -9.92 13.36 -21.62
CA VAL A 202 -10.06 11.97 -21.13
C VAL A 202 -8.84 11.14 -21.51
N ILE A 203 -8.31 11.32 -22.72
CA ILE A 203 -7.10 10.59 -23.17
C ILE A 203 -5.87 11.16 -22.50
N SER A 204 -5.77 12.49 -22.41
CA SER A 204 -4.61 13.14 -21.77
C SER A 204 -4.51 12.78 -20.30
N SER A 205 -5.62 12.75 -19.54
CA SER A 205 -5.60 12.28 -18.14
C SER A 205 -5.15 10.81 -18.02
N ALA A 206 -5.56 9.94 -18.96
CA ALA A 206 -5.11 8.55 -19.00
C ALA A 206 -3.62 8.41 -19.34
N LEU A 207 -3.10 9.24 -20.25
CA LEU A 207 -1.66 9.29 -20.59
C LEU A 207 -0.82 9.84 -19.43
N ILE A 208 -1.28 10.89 -18.74
CA ILE A 208 -0.61 11.44 -17.56
C ILE A 208 -0.51 10.36 -16.46
N ASP A 209 -1.62 9.63 -16.17
CA ASP A 209 -1.58 8.52 -15.21
C ASP A 209 -0.66 7.38 -15.67
N PHE A 210 -0.67 7.06 -16.98
CA PHE A 210 0.20 6.03 -17.57
C PHE A 210 1.68 6.37 -17.42
N TYR A 211 2.10 7.56 -17.81
CA TYR A 211 3.49 8.01 -17.69
C TYR A 211 3.91 8.17 -16.23
N GLY A 212 3.03 8.73 -15.38
CA GLY A 212 3.28 8.87 -13.95
C GLY A 212 3.49 7.55 -13.22
N ARG A 213 2.76 6.48 -13.60
CA ARG A 213 2.95 5.12 -13.03
C ARG A 213 4.22 4.42 -13.52
N ASN A 214 4.71 4.78 -14.70
CA ASN A 214 5.90 4.19 -15.31
C ASN A 214 7.17 5.04 -15.08
N TRP A 215 7.19 5.94 -14.10
CA TRP A 215 8.34 6.77 -13.73
C TRP A 215 8.83 7.71 -14.87
N GLN A 216 7.95 8.01 -15.83
CA GLN A 216 8.20 8.90 -16.97
C GLN A 216 7.51 10.24 -16.71
N LEU A 217 7.94 10.92 -15.63
CA LEU A 217 7.23 12.11 -15.14
C LEU A 217 7.37 13.30 -16.08
N LYS A 218 8.49 13.41 -16.79
CA LYS A 218 8.74 14.48 -17.75
C LYS A 218 7.67 14.50 -18.84
N GLU A 219 7.41 13.34 -19.42
CA GLU A 219 6.39 13.13 -20.45
C GLU A 219 4.98 13.40 -19.92
N ALA A 220 4.72 13.04 -18.66
CA ALA A 220 3.44 13.32 -18.00
C ALA A 220 3.20 14.83 -17.86
N CYS A 221 4.21 15.60 -17.47
CA CYS A 221 4.14 17.05 -17.35
C CYS A 221 4.04 17.73 -18.72
N GLU A 222 4.79 17.27 -19.73
CA GLU A 222 4.71 17.81 -21.10
C GLU A 222 3.29 17.68 -21.66
N ILE A 223 2.64 16.51 -21.51
CA ILE A 223 1.24 16.32 -21.92
C ILE A 223 0.30 17.25 -21.18
N PHE A 224 0.53 17.48 -19.88
CA PHE A 224 -0.30 18.40 -19.10
C PHE A 224 -0.15 19.83 -19.56
N ASP A 225 1.09 20.28 -19.82
CA ASP A 225 1.40 21.64 -20.25
C ASP A 225 0.89 21.96 -21.68
N GLU A 226 0.77 20.94 -22.55
CA GLU A 226 0.19 21.06 -23.89
C GLU A 226 -1.33 21.21 -23.90
N LEU A 227 -2.02 20.95 -22.75
CA LEU A 227 -3.48 21.07 -22.68
C LEU A 227 -3.89 22.54 -22.57
N PRO A 228 -4.73 23.07 -23.50
CA PRO A 228 -5.13 24.48 -23.47
C PRO A 228 -6.01 24.82 -22.25
N GLU A 229 -6.85 23.88 -21.82
CA GLU A 229 -7.75 24.04 -20.67
C GLU A 229 -7.86 22.70 -19.90
N PRO A 230 -6.91 22.40 -19.00
CA PRO A 230 -6.98 21.18 -18.19
C PRO A 230 -8.18 21.23 -17.21
N ASP A 231 -8.97 20.15 -17.19
CA ASP A 231 -10.07 20.00 -16.24
C ASP A 231 -9.60 19.46 -14.88
N ALA A 232 -10.51 19.36 -13.91
CA ALA A 232 -10.19 18.85 -12.56
C ALA A 232 -9.57 17.44 -12.58
N ILE A 233 -9.93 16.60 -13.57
CA ILE A 233 -9.41 15.24 -13.70
C ILE A 233 -7.94 15.29 -14.15
N CYS A 234 -7.59 16.14 -15.12
CA CYS A 234 -6.20 16.32 -15.57
C CYS A 234 -5.30 16.84 -14.43
N TRP A 235 -5.78 17.85 -13.68
CA TRP A 235 -5.07 18.34 -12.48
C TRP A 235 -4.87 17.25 -11.44
N THR A 236 -5.91 16.49 -11.14
CA THR A 236 -5.81 15.36 -10.20
C THR A 236 -4.82 14.30 -10.68
N SER A 237 -4.81 14.00 -11.99
CA SER A 237 -3.89 13.02 -12.58
C SER A 237 -2.43 13.43 -12.45
N VAL A 238 -2.09 14.72 -12.71
CA VAL A 238 -0.72 15.21 -12.58
C VAL A 238 -0.29 15.30 -11.11
N ILE A 239 -1.14 15.79 -10.20
CA ILE A 239 -0.88 15.80 -8.76
C ILE A 239 -0.63 14.37 -8.25
N SER A 240 -1.42 13.40 -8.72
CA SER A 240 -1.25 11.99 -8.37
C SER A 240 0.04 11.40 -8.94
N ALA A 241 0.41 11.76 -10.18
CA ALA A 241 1.67 11.35 -10.79
C ALA A 241 2.88 11.87 -10.00
N LEU A 242 2.88 13.16 -9.65
CA LEU A 242 3.93 13.78 -8.83
C LEU A 242 4.05 13.11 -7.45
N THR A 243 2.91 12.86 -6.77
CA THR A 243 2.89 12.23 -5.45
C THR A 243 3.42 10.80 -5.49
N ARG A 244 3.11 10.01 -6.54
CA ARG A 244 3.63 8.64 -6.71
C ARG A 244 5.12 8.58 -6.99
N ASN A 245 5.67 9.65 -7.57
CA ASN A 245 7.10 9.77 -7.86
C ASN A 245 7.86 10.53 -6.75
N ASP A 246 7.28 10.60 -5.55
CA ASP A 246 7.85 11.22 -4.34
C ASP A 246 8.16 12.73 -4.46
N LEU A 247 7.64 13.41 -5.49
CA LEU A 247 7.75 14.86 -5.69
C LEU A 247 6.60 15.59 -4.98
N TYR A 248 6.55 15.43 -3.65
CA TYR A 248 5.46 15.93 -2.81
C TYR A 248 5.35 17.45 -2.79
N GLU A 249 6.48 18.18 -2.88
CA GLU A 249 6.51 19.64 -2.91
C GLU A 249 5.82 20.18 -4.18
N GLU A 250 6.16 19.60 -5.32
CA GLU A 250 5.56 19.95 -6.61
C GLU A 250 4.07 19.60 -6.62
N ALA A 251 3.69 18.45 -6.06
CA ALA A 251 2.28 18.05 -5.94
C ALA A 251 1.47 19.10 -5.16
N LEU A 252 2.00 19.59 -4.03
CA LEU A 252 1.37 20.66 -3.26
C LEU A 252 1.32 21.98 -4.05
N ARG A 253 2.37 22.32 -4.79
CA ARG A 253 2.39 23.51 -5.64
C ARG A 253 1.31 23.44 -6.72
N PHE A 254 1.17 22.31 -7.42
CA PHE A 254 0.13 22.09 -8.42
C PHE A 254 -1.28 22.16 -7.82
N PHE A 255 -1.49 21.63 -6.63
CA PHE A 255 -2.76 21.74 -5.91
C PHE A 255 -3.13 23.21 -5.64
N TYR A 256 -2.19 24.03 -5.17
CA TYR A 256 -2.45 25.46 -4.96
C TYR A 256 -2.72 26.21 -6.26
N LEU A 257 -2.02 25.87 -7.36
CA LEU A 257 -2.25 26.45 -8.67
C LEU A 257 -3.65 26.10 -9.21
N MET A 258 -4.07 24.84 -9.11
CA MET A 258 -5.42 24.38 -9.48
C MET A 258 -6.50 25.22 -8.81
N HIS A 259 -6.35 25.49 -7.52
CA HIS A 259 -7.35 26.22 -6.76
C HIS A 259 -7.31 27.72 -7.00
N ARG A 260 -6.11 28.32 -7.03
CA ARG A 260 -5.92 29.77 -7.10
C ARG A 260 -6.18 30.34 -8.50
N ASN A 261 -5.66 29.69 -9.53
CA ASN A 261 -5.65 30.24 -10.88
C ASN A 261 -6.82 29.78 -11.75
N HIS A 262 -7.37 28.61 -11.47
CA HIS A 262 -8.42 27.99 -12.30
C HIS A 262 -9.78 27.88 -11.61
N GLY A 263 -9.88 28.22 -10.31
CA GLY A 263 -11.14 28.18 -9.54
C GLY A 263 -11.81 26.80 -9.50
N LEU A 264 -11.05 25.74 -9.85
CA LEU A 264 -11.54 24.37 -9.89
C LEU A 264 -11.69 23.83 -8.46
N SER A 265 -12.80 23.15 -8.21
CA SER A 265 -13.05 22.48 -6.94
C SER A 265 -12.36 21.11 -6.91
N PRO A 266 -11.42 20.87 -5.96
CA PRO A 266 -10.80 19.56 -5.79
C PRO A 266 -11.86 18.52 -5.37
N ASP A 267 -11.74 17.30 -5.90
CA ASP A 267 -12.53 16.16 -5.49
C ASP A 267 -11.90 15.36 -4.33
N GLY A 268 -12.57 14.30 -3.89
CA GLY A 268 -12.07 13.46 -2.80
C GLY A 268 -10.73 12.79 -3.11
N PHE A 269 -10.45 12.46 -4.37
CA PHE A 269 -9.16 11.87 -4.76
C PHE A 269 -8.04 12.89 -4.72
N THR A 270 -8.29 14.12 -5.21
CA THR A 270 -7.34 15.23 -5.13
C THR A 270 -6.96 15.50 -3.68
N PHE A 271 -7.96 15.64 -2.78
CA PHE A 271 -7.71 15.86 -1.35
C PHE A 271 -6.94 14.70 -0.72
N GLY A 272 -7.30 13.45 -1.04
CA GLY A 272 -6.59 12.28 -0.54
C GLY A 272 -5.12 12.27 -0.93
N THR A 273 -4.82 12.57 -2.19
CA THR A 273 -3.46 12.63 -2.72
C THR A 273 -2.63 13.75 -2.06
N VAL A 274 -3.23 14.94 -1.89
CA VAL A 274 -2.57 16.09 -1.24
C VAL A 274 -2.31 15.84 0.24
N LEU A 275 -3.24 15.19 0.96
CA LEU A 275 -3.03 14.78 2.34
C LEU A 275 -1.89 13.77 2.46
N THR A 276 -1.78 12.83 1.53
CA THR A 276 -0.66 11.89 1.46
C THR A 276 0.67 12.62 1.28
N ALA A 277 0.72 13.63 0.40
CA ALA A 277 1.91 14.48 0.22
C ALA A 277 2.26 15.25 1.49
N CYS A 278 1.28 15.86 2.17
CA CYS A 278 1.49 16.55 3.45
C CYS A 278 2.05 15.61 4.53
N GLY A 279 1.52 14.40 4.63
CA GLY A 279 1.97 13.38 5.59
C GLY A 279 3.41 12.97 5.35
N ASN A 280 3.78 12.66 4.10
CA ASN A 280 5.14 12.24 3.75
C ASN A 280 6.19 13.34 3.95
N LEU A 281 5.81 14.62 3.79
CA LEU A 281 6.67 15.77 4.09
C LEU A 281 6.69 16.17 5.58
N GLY A 282 5.86 15.56 6.42
CA GLY A 282 5.70 15.98 7.81
C GLY A 282 5.10 17.39 7.97
N ARG A 283 4.41 17.92 6.93
CA ARG A 283 3.89 19.29 6.91
C ARG A 283 2.52 19.40 7.58
N LEU A 284 2.48 19.23 8.88
CA LEU A 284 1.26 19.26 9.68
C LEU A 284 0.40 20.51 9.46
N ARG A 285 1.02 21.72 9.40
CA ARG A 285 0.27 22.98 9.22
C ARG A 285 -0.52 22.99 7.91
N GLN A 286 0.10 22.55 6.83
CA GLN A 286 -0.55 22.46 5.52
C GLN A 286 -1.62 21.36 5.52
N GLY A 287 -1.34 20.20 6.13
CA GLY A 287 -2.32 19.13 6.31
C GLY A 287 -3.57 19.58 7.06
N LYS A 288 -3.44 20.36 8.15
CA LYS A 288 -4.58 20.97 8.86
C LYS A 288 -5.35 21.98 7.99
N GLN A 289 -4.69 22.75 7.13
CA GLN A 289 -5.36 23.65 6.19
C GLN A 289 -6.18 22.88 5.15
N VAL A 290 -5.61 21.80 4.62
CA VAL A 290 -6.33 20.90 3.69
C VAL A 290 -7.51 20.24 4.39
N HIS A 291 -7.36 19.76 5.64
CA HIS A 291 -8.46 19.21 6.44
C HIS A 291 -9.60 20.21 6.62
N ALA A 292 -9.29 21.47 6.95
CA ALA A 292 -10.31 22.52 7.04
C ALA A 292 -11.07 22.73 5.72
N LYS A 293 -10.36 22.65 4.58
CA LYS A 293 -11.00 22.70 3.25
C LYS A 293 -11.90 21.50 2.97
N VAL A 294 -11.48 20.30 3.35
CA VAL A 294 -12.32 19.08 3.25
C VAL A 294 -13.65 19.27 3.98
N ILE A 295 -13.62 19.87 5.19
CA ILE A 295 -14.82 20.17 5.98
C ILE A 295 -15.71 21.19 5.24
N THR A 296 -15.13 22.29 4.76
CA THR A 296 -15.89 23.35 4.07
C THR A 296 -16.47 22.91 2.73
N CYS A 297 -15.81 21.96 2.05
CA CYS A 297 -16.31 21.35 0.80
C CYS A 297 -17.36 20.25 1.03
N GLY A 298 -17.71 19.92 2.29
CA GLY A 298 -18.70 18.89 2.61
C GLY A 298 -18.26 17.47 2.28
N LEU A 299 -16.95 17.19 2.21
CA LEU A 299 -16.39 15.88 1.92
C LEU A 299 -16.13 15.03 3.16
N CYS A 300 -16.62 15.46 4.33
CA CYS A 300 -16.70 14.62 5.51
C CYS A 300 -17.58 13.39 5.23
N GLY A 301 -17.14 12.21 5.65
CA GLY A 301 -17.81 10.94 5.33
C GLY A 301 -17.32 10.29 4.03
N ASN A 302 -16.42 10.93 3.27
CA ASN A 302 -15.75 10.28 2.17
C ASN A 302 -14.59 9.42 2.71
N VAL A 303 -14.75 8.09 2.63
CA VAL A 303 -13.81 7.11 3.21
C VAL A 303 -12.38 7.28 2.69
N VAL A 304 -12.19 7.69 1.41
CA VAL A 304 -10.86 7.90 0.83
C VAL A 304 -10.18 9.08 1.52
N VAL A 305 -10.89 10.21 1.67
CA VAL A 305 -10.36 11.41 2.33
C VAL A 305 -10.08 11.16 3.80
N GLU A 306 -11.02 10.51 4.50
CA GLU A 306 -10.86 10.21 5.92
C GLU A 306 -9.69 9.26 6.17
N SER A 307 -9.50 8.22 5.31
CA SER A 307 -8.33 7.32 5.40
C SER A 307 -7.01 8.04 5.13
N SER A 308 -7.00 9.01 4.20
CA SER A 308 -5.80 9.84 3.95
C SER A 308 -5.52 10.84 5.07
N LEU A 309 -6.56 11.34 5.77
CA LEU A 309 -6.41 12.15 6.97
C LEU A 309 -5.79 11.35 8.12
N LEU A 310 -6.24 10.09 8.31
CA LEU A 310 -5.63 9.18 9.29
C LEU A 310 -4.12 9.04 9.06
N ASP A 311 -3.74 8.70 7.82
CA ASP A 311 -2.33 8.50 7.42
C ASP A 311 -1.52 9.80 7.61
N MET A 312 -2.08 10.95 7.21
CA MET A 312 -1.42 12.26 7.34
C MET A 312 -1.13 12.61 8.80
N TYR A 313 -2.14 12.48 9.69
CA TYR A 313 -1.93 12.75 11.11
C TYR A 313 -0.95 11.76 11.74
N GLY A 314 -1.07 10.47 11.39
CA GLY A 314 -0.16 9.42 11.86
C GLY A 314 1.29 9.65 11.48
N LYS A 315 1.57 10.03 10.21
CA LYS A 315 2.91 10.37 9.73
C LYS A 315 3.48 11.62 10.36
N CYS A 316 2.61 12.55 10.77
CA CYS A 316 3.00 13.73 11.53
C CYS A 316 3.18 13.46 13.06
N GLY A 317 3.07 12.22 13.52
CA GLY A 317 3.23 11.82 14.91
C GLY A 317 2.03 12.12 15.81
N LEU A 318 0.89 12.51 15.24
CA LEU A 318 -0.33 12.86 15.98
C LEU A 318 -1.30 11.65 15.98
N VAL A 319 -0.97 10.65 16.80
CA VAL A 319 -1.73 9.39 16.87
C VAL A 319 -3.15 9.61 17.42
N ASP A 320 -3.30 10.48 18.42
CA ASP A 320 -4.59 10.77 19.04
C ASP A 320 -5.56 11.44 18.06
N GLU A 321 -5.08 12.40 17.27
CA GLU A 321 -5.88 13.04 16.23
C GLU A 321 -6.30 12.05 15.14
N SER A 322 -5.38 11.14 14.77
CA SER A 322 -5.68 10.05 13.84
C SER A 322 -6.80 9.15 14.39
N GLN A 323 -6.70 8.74 15.67
CA GLN A 323 -7.75 7.97 16.34
C GLN A 323 -9.09 8.73 16.37
N CYS A 324 -9.07 10.03 16.68
CA CYS A 324 -10.29 10.86 16.67
C CYS A 324 -10.96 10.91 15.28
N VAL A 325 -10.18 10.98 14.20
CA VAL A 325 -10.72 10.92 12.83
C VAL A 325 -11.37 9.56 12.61
N PHE A 326 -10.71 8.47 12.96
CA PHE A 326 -11.24 7.11 12.81
C PHE A 326 -12.55 6.90 13.59
N ASP A 327 -12.62 7.37 14.82
CA ASP A 327 -13.82 7.20 15.65
C ASP A 327 -15.03 7.92 15.08
N ARG A 328 -14.82 9.07 14.43
CA ARG A 328 -15.86 9.87 13.77
C ARG A 328 -16.30 9.31 12.41
N MET A 329 -15.55 8.39 11.80
CA MET A 329 -15.93 7.78 10.53
C MET A 329 -17.27 7.07 10.63
N SER A 330 -18.22 7.46 9.78
CA SER A 330 -19.54 6.83 9.69
C SER A 330 -19.51 5.42 9.09
N LYS A 331 -18.55 5.17 8.20
CA LYS A 331 -18.33 3.87 7.55
C LYS A 331 -16.86 3.49 7.67
N LYS A 332 -16.60 2.46 8.46
CA LYS A 332 -15.27 1.87 8.62
C LYS A 332 -15.15 0.67 7.69
N ASN A 333 -14.19 0.71 6.77
CA ASN A 333 -13.90 -0.39 5.86
C ASN A 333 -12.49 -0.95 6.12
N SER A 334 -12.08 -1.98 5.38
CA SER A 334 -10.75 -2.60 5.52
C SER A 334 -9.61 -1.58 5.32
N VAL A 335 -9.79 -0.61 4.42
CA VAL A 335 -8.77 0.42 4.16
C VAL A 335 -8.57 1.34 5.36
N SER A 336 -9.66 1.79 6.00
CA SER A 336 -9.57 2.66 7.19
C SER A 336 -8.95 1.93 8.39
N TRP A 337 -9.30 0.64 8.60
CA TRP A 337 -8.68 -0.19 9.62
C TRP A 337 -7.19 -0.40 9.36
N SER A 338 -6.81 -0.72 8.10
CA SER A 338 -5.40 -0.87 7.72
C SER A 338 -4.60 0.42 7.90
N ALA A 339 -5.21 1.58 7.59
CA ALA A 339 -4.59 2.89 7.80
C ALA A 339 -4.32 3.14 9.30
N LEU A 340 -5.32 2.88 10.16
CA LEU A 340 -5.17 3.04 11.60
C LEU A 340 -4.08 2.12 12.18
N LEU A 341 -4.09 0.82 11.81
CA LEU A 341 -3.04 -0.11 12.21
C LEU A 341 -1.66 0.36 11.74
N GLY A 342 -1.60 0.92 10.50
CA GLY A 342 -0.38 1.51 9.94
C GLY A 342 0.15 2.67 10.79
N VAL A 343 -0.74 3.56 11.23
CA VAL A 343 -0.41 4.71 12.10
C VAL A 343 0.23 4.25 13.41
N TYR A 344 -0.42 3.34 14.14
CA TYR A 344 0.14 2.82 15.38
C TYR A 344 1.47 2.08 15.17
N CYS A 345 1.59 1.29 14.09
CA CYS A 345 2.81 0.58 13.75
C CYS A 345 3.98 1.52 13.41
N GLN A 346 3.73 2.60 12.66
CA GLN A 346 4.75 3.61 12.32
C GLN A 346 5.23 4.38 13.55
N ASN A 347 4.34 4.66 14.48
CA ASN A 347 4.66 5.32 15.75
C ASN A 347 5.20 4.36 16.82
N LYS A 348 5.48 3.10 16.45
CA LYS A 348 6.05 2.05 17.33
C LYS A 348 5.16 1.66 18.52
N ASP A 349 3.87 2.01 18.46
CA ASP A 349 2.88 1.53 19.44
C ASP A 349 2.31 0.19 18.99
N TYR A 350 3.14 -0.83 19.07
CA TYR A 350 2.83 -2.18 18.60
C TYR A 350 1.77 -2.89 19.45
N GLU A 351 1.63 -2.52 20.71
CA GLU A 351 0.61 -3.07 21.61
C GLU A 351 -0.79 -2.69 21.17
N SER A 352 -0.99 -1.41 20.83
CA SER A 352 -2.25 -0.91 20.29
C SER A 352 -2.59 -1.57 18.95
N VAL A 353 -1.61 -1.86 18.10
CA VAL A 353 -1.84 -2.63 16.84
C VAL A 353 -2.45 -4.00 17.14
N ILE A 354 -1.88 -4.75 18.09
CA ILE A 354 -2.38 -6.10 18.44
C ILE A 354 -3.77 -6.02 19.08
N ARG A 355 -4.00 -5.04 19.94
CA ARG A 355 -5.31 -4.81 20.59
C ARG A 355 -6.39 -4.52 19.54
N ILE A 356 -6.16 -3.54 18.67
CA ILE A 356 -7.10 -3.13 17.62
C ILE A 356 -7.39 -4.30 16.67
N PHE A 357 -6.36 -5.07 16.29
CA PHE A 357 -6.56 -6.24 15.42
C PHE A 357 -7.49 -7.29 16.03
N ARG A 358 -7.48 -7.48 17.36
CA ARG A 358 -8.40 -8.39 18.06
C ARG A 358 -9.85 -7.90 18.08
N GLU A 359 -10.07 -6.60 17.99
CA GLU A 359 -11.39 -5.98 17.96
C GLU A 359 -12.02 -5.95 16.56
N MET A 360 -11.24 -6.30 15.51
CA MET A 360 -11.72 -6.29 14.14
C MET A 360 -12.58 -7.52 13.81
N ASP A 361 -13.84 -7.31 13.44
CA ASP A 361 -14.75 -8.38 12.99
C ASP A 361 -14.32 -9.03 11.66
N LYS A 362 -13.79 -8.22 10.73
CA LYS A 362 -13.33 -8.66 9.41
C LYS A 362 -11.91 -8.15 9.15
N THR A 363 -10.96 -9.06 9.15
CA THR A 363 -9.56 -8.75 8.80
C THR A 363 -9.34 -8.96 7.31
N ASP A 364 -8.71 -7.98 6.67
CA ASP A 364 -8.25 -8.05 5.29
C ASP A 364 -6.79 -8.53 5.25
N LEU A 365 -6.36 -9.03 4.08
CA LEU A 365 -4.97 -9.50 3.87
C LEU A 365 -3.93 -8.42 4.19
N TYR A 366 -4.22 -7.16 3.89
CA TYR A 366 -3.34 -6.02 4.19
C TYR A 366 -3.06 -5.83 5.69
N CYS A 367 -4.01 -6.16 6.55
CA CYS A 367 -3.84 -6.04 8.01
C CYS A 367 -2.81 -7.03 8.55
N PHE A 368 -2.75 -8.26 8.00
CA PHE A 368 -1.85 -9.31 8.49
C PHE A 368 -0.37 -8.88 8.45
N GLY A 369 0.08 -8.27 7.35
CA GLY A 369 1.46 -7.80 7.23
C GLY A 369 1.84 -6.77 8.30
N THR A 370 0.94 -5.82 8.60
CA THR A 370 1.16 -4.79 9.61
C THR A 370 1.18 -5.38 11.03
N VAL A 371 0.23 -6.28 11.33
CA VAL A 371 0.16 -6.93 12.65
C VAL A 371 1.35 -7.85 12.91
N LEU A 372 1.79 -8.61 11.90
CA LEU A 372 2.99 -9.44 12.00
C LEU A 372 4.24 -8.59 12.24
N ARG A 373 4.34 -7.42 11.60
CA ARG A 373 5.42 -6.46 11.84
C ARG A 373 5.39 -5.91 13.28
N ALA A 374 4.20 -5.64 13.82
CA ALA A 374 4.06 -5.24 15.22
C ALA A 374 4.46 -6.36 16.18
N CYS A 375 4.04 -7.61 15.91
CA CYS A 375 4.49 -8.77 16.66
C CYS A 375 6.01 -8.96 16.61
N ALA A 376 6.62 -8.71 15.43
CA ALA A 376 8.08 -8.76 15.28
C ALA A 376 8.79 -7.66 16.08
N GLY A 377 8.21 -6.45 16.13
CA GLY A 377 8.73 -5.32 16.92
C GLY A 377 8.70 -5.56 18.43
N LEU A 378 7.72 -6.32 18.92
CA LEU A 378 7.59 -6.74 20.32
C LEU A 378 8.27 -8.08 20.64
N ALA A 379 8.86 -8.74 19.66
CA ALA A 379 9.30 -10.14 19.75
C ALA A 379 8.21 -11.09 20.29
N ALA A 380 6.95 -10.80 20.01
CA ALA A 380 5.76 -11.48 20.50
C ALA A 380 5.44 -12.73 19.67
N VAL A 381 6.19 -13.83 19.89
CA VAL A 381 6.10 -15.09 19.12
C VAL A 381 4.71 -15.69 19.18
N ARG A 382 4.09 -15.71 20.36
CA ARG A 382 2.77 -16.35 20.56
C ARG A 382 1.69 -15.67 19.74
N GLN A 383 1.58 -14.36 19.84
CA GLN A 383 0.63 -13.55 19.07
C GLN A 383 0.91 -13.68 17.56
N GLY A 384 2.19 -13.65 17.18
CA GLY A 384 2.60 -13.87 15.79
C GLY A 384 2.17 -15.24 15.24
N LYS A 385 2.27 -16.32 16.02
CA LYS A 385 1.76 -17.66 15.66
C LYS A 385 0.24 -17.68 15.54
N GLU A 386 -0.50 -17.00 16.43
CA GLU A 386 -1.96 -16.86 16.35
C GLU A 386 -2.38 -16.17 15.03
N VAL A 387 -1.73 -15.07 14.69
CA VAL A 387 -1.96 -14.33 13.44
C VAL A 387 -1.61 -15.19 12.21
N HIS A 388 -0.48 -15.91 12.26
CA HIS A 388 -0.09 -16.86 11.20
C HIS A 388 -1.13 -17.95 10.99
N CYS A 389 -1.65 -18.56 12.07
CA CYS A 389 -2.72 -19.56 11.99
C CYS A 389 -4.01 -18.97 11.39
N GLN A 390 -4.38 -17.73 11.72
CA GLN A 390 -5.54 -17.06 11.14
C GLN A 390 -5.35 -16.82 9.62
N TYR A 391 -4.16 -16.40 9.21
CA TYR A 391 -3.80 -16.22 7.81
C TYR A 391 -3.96 -17.52 7.01
N VAL A 392 -3.41 -18.64 7.52
CA VAL A 392 -3.49 -19.95 6.87
C VAL A 392 -4.95 -20.44 6.79
N ARG A 393 -5.74 -20.32 7.87
CA ARG A 393 -7.16 -20.75 7.91
C ARG A 393 -8.04 -20.00 6.92
N ARG A 394 -7.71 -18.76 6.57
CA ARG A 394 -8.45 -17.97 5.58
C ARG A 394 -8.08 -18.30 4.14
N GLY A 395 -7.42 -19.42 3.91
CA GLY A 395 -6.97 -19.84 2.59
C GLY A 395 -5.77 -19.05 2.10
N GLY A 396 -4.85 -18.67 3.01
CA GLY A 396 -3.68 -17.86 2.82
C GLY A 396 -3.04 -18.07 1.45
N TRP A 397 -3.49 -17.23 0.50
CA TRP A 397 -2.99 -17.21 -0.86
C TRP A 397 -1.64 -16.54 -0.78
N ARG A 398 -0.59 -17.30 -0.93
CA ARG A 398 0.82 -16.93 -0.99
C ARG A 398 1.07 -15.46 -1.33
N ASP A 399 0.73 -14.57 -0.39
CA ASP A 399 0.94 -13.15 -0.52
C ASP A 399 2.36 -12.84 -0.06
N VAL A 400 3.19 -12.34 -0.98
CA VAL A 400 4.61 -12.06 -0.73
C VAL A 400 4.81 -11.07 0.40
N ILE A 401 3.89 -10.12 0.60
CA ILE A 401 3.99 -9.10 1.68
C ILE A 401 3.81 -9.77 3.05
N VAL A 402 2.77 -10.62 3.18
CA VAL A 402 2.48 -11.33 4.44
C VAL A 402 3.56 -12.38 4.72
N GLU A 403 3.98 -13.16 3.70
CA GLU A 403 5.03 -14.16 3.86
C GLU A 403 6.37 -13.52 4.23
N SER A 404 6.72 -12.35 3.65
CA SER A 404 7.92 -11.59 4.05
C SER A 404 7.84 -11.09 5.50
N ALA A 405 6.66 -10.64 5.95
CA ALA A 405 6.45 -10.25 7.35
C ALA A 405 6.54 -11.44 8.31
N LEU A 406 6.12 -12.65 7.89
CA LEU A 406 6.31 -13.88 8.66
C LEU A 406 7.78 -14.28 8.77
N VAL A 407 8.56 -14.14 7.69
CA VAL A 407 10.01 -14.37 7.73
C VAL A 407 10.67 -13.42 8.72
N ASP A 408 10.36 -12.11 8.66
CA ASP A 408 10.87 -11.09 9.58
C ASP A 408 10.50 -11.38 11.04
N LEU A 409 9.23 -11.73 11.29
CA LEU A 409 8.74 -12.10 12.63
C LEU A 409 9.54 -13.25 13.22
N TYR A 410 9.59 -14.38 12.54
CA TYR A 410 10.24 -15.58 13.08
C TYR A 410 11.75 -15.37 13.23
N ALA A 411 12.37 -14.63 12.33
CA ALA A 411 13.80 -14.29 12.41
C ALA A 411 14.11 -13.43 13.65
N LYS A 412 13.33 -12.35 13.87
CA LYS A 412 13.49 -11.45 15.04
C LYS A 412 13.17 -12.12 16.37
N CYS A 413 12.25 -13.08 16.35
CA CYS A 413 11.90 -13.85 17.54
C CYS A 413 12.84 -15.03 17.82
N GLY A 414 13.98 -15.15 17.15
CA GLY A 414 14.95 -16.25 17.36
C GLY A 414 14.53 -17.60 16.75
N CYS A 415 13.40 -17.65 16.08
CA CYS A 415 12.88 -18.87 15.46
C CYS A 415 13.36 -19.03 14.01
N ILE A 416 14.67 -18.93 13.79
CA ILE A 416 15.29 -18.82 12.45
C ILE A 416 14.96 -20.01 11.51
N HIS A 417 14.80 -21.22 12.04
CA HIS A 417 14.43 -22.40 11.25
C HIS A 417 13.02 -22.28 10.64
N PHE A 418 12.08 -21.69 11.38
CA PHE A 418 10.73 -21.42 10.84
C PHE A 418 10.77 -20.32 9.77
N ALA A 419 11.55 -19.25 9.99
CA ALA A 419 11.77 -18.21 9.01
C ALA A 419 12.33 -18.77 7.70
N HIS A 420 13.39 -19.57 7.79
CA HIS A 420 14.03 -20.19 6.63
C HIS A 420 13.09 -21.17 5.90
N ARG A 421 12.30 -21.96 6.64
CA ARG A 421 11.31 -22.86 6.04
C ARG A 421 10.28 -22.11 5.22
N ILE A 422 9.73 -21.00 5.73
CA ILE A 422 8.78 -20.15 5.00
C ILE A 422 9.49 -19.57 3.77
N PHE A 423 10.69 -19.01 3.94
CA PHE A 423 11.48 -18.43 2.86
C PHE A 423 11.69 -19.42 1.69
N VAL A 424 12.01 -20.68 1.98
CA VAL A 424 12.20 -21.71 0.93
C VAL A 424 10.89 -22.08 0.24
N GLN A 425 9.77 -22.08 0.97
CA GLN A 425 8.45 -22.44 0.44
C GLN A 425 7.78 -21.33 -0.38
N MET A 426 8.27 -20.09 -0.28
CA MET A 426 7.73 -18.97 -1.05
C MET A 426 7.89 -19.19 -2.55
N SER A 427 6.81 -18.98 -3.31
CA SER A 427 6.81 -19.09 -4.78
C SER A 427 7.58 -17.94 -5.46
N SER A 428 7.54 -16.76 -4.87
CA SER A 428 8.30 -15.58 -5.30
C SER A 428 8.87 -14.86 -4.09
N ARG A 429 10.06 -14.30 -4.23
CA ARG A 429 10.75 -13.57 -3.16
C ARG A 429 11.12 -12.20 -3.70
N ASN A 430 10.70 -11.16 -3.01
CA ASN A 430 11.10 -9.79 -3.31
C ASN A 430 12.37 -9.41 -2.52
N LEU A 431 12.93 -8.25 -2.80
CA LEU A 431 14.14 -7.74 -2.15
C LEU A 431 13.99 -7.67 -0.61
N ILE A 432 12.79 -7.31 -0.13
CA ILE A 432 12.49 -7.24 1.31
C ILE A 432 12.62 -8.62 1.95
N THR A 433 12.09 -9.67 1.31
CA THR A 433 12.18 -11.05 1.81
C THR A 433 13.63 -11.51 1.96
N TRP A 434 14.47 -11.24 0.93
CA TRP A 434 15.88 -11.56 0.97
C TRP A 434 16.61 -10.82 2.08
N ASN A 435 16.40 -9.51 2.19
CA ASN A 435 16.99 -8.68 3.23
C ASN A 435 16.58 -9.13 4.64
N SER A 436 15.30 -9.48 4.85
CA SER A 436 14.80 -10.01 6.13
C SER A 436 15.50 -11.34 6.49
N MET A 437 15.75 -12.21 5.49
CA MET A 437 16.41 -13.49 5.75
C MET A 437 17.91 -13.33 6.04
N ILE A 438 18.62 -12.48 5.26
CA ILE A 438 20.03 -12.15 5.48
C ILE A 438 20.23 -11.58 6.89
N TYR A 439 19.44 -10.56 7.23
CA TYR A 439 19.51 -9.92 8.54
C TYR A 439 19.11 -10.88 9.67
N GLY A 440 18.09 -11.72 9.42
CA GLY A 440 17.65 -12.73 10.36
C GLY A 440 18.73 -13.75 10.70
N PHE A 441 19.43 -14.30 9.72
CA PHE A 441 20.56 -15.19 9.97
C PHE A 441 21.69 -14.47 10.73
N ALA A 442 22.01 -13.24 10.34
CA ALA A 442 23.03 -12.44 11.00
C ALA A 442 22.72 -12.19 12.48
N GLN A 443 21.49 -11.78 12.82
CA GLN A 443 21.04 -11.55 14.19
C GLN A 443 21.07 -12.83 15.05
N ASN A 444 20.81 -13.99 14.44
CA ASN A 444 20.82 -15.26 15.14
C ASN A 444 22.24 -15.92 15.18
N GLY A 445 23.29 -15.17 14.87
CA GLY A 445 24.67 -15.63 14.93
C GLY A 445 25.11 -16.60 13.83
N LEU A 446 24.28 -16.76 12.80
CA LEU A 446 24.50 -17.64 11.65
C LEU A 446 25.04 -16.84 10.44
N GLY A 447 26.14 -16.09 10.65
CA GLY A 447 26.65 -15.17 9.62
C GLY A 447 27.10 -15.87 8.34
N GLY A 448 27.66 -17.10 8.42
CA GLY A 448 27.99 -17.87 7.22
C GLY A 448 26.77 -18.16 6.32
N GLU A 449 25.61 -18.47 6.93
CA GLU A 449 24.35 -18.66 6.19
C GLU A 449 23.84 -17.33 5.61
N ALA A 450 23.97 -16.21 6.34
CA ALA A 450 23.63 -14.89 5.85
C ALA A 450 24.41 -14.53 4.57
N LEU A 451 25.72 -14.79 4.56
CA LEU A 451 26.58 -14.57 3.38
C LEU A 451 26.17 -15.48 2.21
N ARG A 452 25.87 -16.74 2.47
CA ARG A 452 25.41 -17.70 1.46
C ARG A 452 24.10 -17.25 0.80
N ILE A 453 23.15 -16.79 1.59
CA ILE A 453 21.86 -16.27 1.10
C ILE A 453 22.06 -14.99 0.27
N PHE A 454 22.99 -14.12 0.66
CA PHE A 454 23.34 -12.94 -0.12
C PHE A 454 23.95 -13.31 -1.47
N ASP A 455 24.91 -14.26 -1.49
CA ASP A 455 25.54 -14.73 -2.73
C ASP A 455 24.55 -15.43 -3.66
N GLU A 456 23.47 -16.02 -3.11
CA GLU A 456 22.35 -16.56 -3.90
C GLU A 456 21.49 -15.43 -4.45
N MET A 457 21.17 -14.42 -3.65
CA MET A 457 20.34 -13.27 -4.04
C MET A 457 20.91 -12.51 -5.24
N ILE A 458 22.22 -12.23 -5.23
CA ILE A 458 22.89 -11.42 -6.28
C ILE A 458 22.91 -12.09 -7.65
N LYS A 459 22.64 -13.40 -7.74
CA LYS A 459 22.53 -14.11 -9.03
C LYS A 459 21.30 -13.72 -9.84
N GLY A 460 20.25 -13.17 -9.19
CA GLY A 460 19.01 -12.85 -9.84
C GLY A 460 18.38 -11.51 -9.43
N ILE A 461 18.80 -10.94 -8.31
CA ILE A 461 18.23 -9.69 -7.79
C ILE A 461 19.38 -8.73 -7.47
N LYS A 462 19.24 -7.48 -7.94
CA LYS A 462 20.20 -6.42 -7.63
C LYS A 462 20.08 -6.03 -6.15
N PRO A 463 21.17 -6.10 -5.35
CA PRO A 463 21.16 -5.68 -3.95
C PRO A 463 20.96 -4.16 -3.82
N ASP A 464 20.37 -3.75 -2.72
CA ASP A 464 20.17 -2.36 -2.35
C ASP A 464 21.03 -1.95 -1.15
N TYR A 465 20.85 -0.74 -0.68
CA TYR A 465 21.49 -0.18 0.50
C TYR A 465 21.31 -1.08 1.74
N ILE A 466 20.09 -1.60 1.97
CA ILE A 466 19.75 -2.43 3.14
C ILE A 466 20.38 -3.82 3.04
N SER A 467 20.51 -4.38 1.83
CA SER A 467 21.16 -5.67 1.60
C SER A 467 22.61 -5.66 2.10
N PHE A 468 23.34 -4.57 1.81
CA PHE A 468 24.73 -4.42 2.27
C PHE A 468 24.85 -4.18 3.76
N ILE A 469 23.89 -3.48 4.40
CA ILE A 469 23.86 -3.42 5.88
C ILE A 469 23.77 -4.82 6.46
N GLY A 470 22.86 -5.67 5.96
CA GLY A 470 22.68 -7.04 6.46
C GLY A 470 23.95 -7.90 6.35
N VAL A 471 24.64 -7.82 5.22
CA VAL A 471 25.88 -8.56 4.98
C VAL A 471 27.04 -8.07 5.86
N LEU A 472 27.24 -6.76 5.95
CA LEU A 472 28.28 -6.17 6.79
C LEU A 472 28.02 -6.44 8.27
N PHE A 473 26.75 -6.40 8.69
CA PHE A 473 26.34 -6.78 10.03
C PHE A 473 26.65 -8.27 10.32
N ALA A 474 26.40 -9.17 9.35
CA ALA A 474 26.79 -10.58 9.45
C ALA A 474 28.31 -10.74 9.61
N CYS A 475 29.12 -10.03 8.81
CA CYS A 475 30.57 -10.04 8.91
C CYS A 475 31.06 -9.54 10.28
N SER A 476 30.45 -8.46 10.81
CA SER A 476 30.81 -7.90 12.12
C SER A 476 30.58 -8.91 13.25
N HIS A 477 29.43 -9.57 13.28
CA HIS A 477 29.08 -10.51 14.34
C HIS A 477 29.85 -11.83 14.26
N THR A 478 30.37 -12.18 13.09
CA THR A 478 31.20 -13.41 12.90
C THR A 478 32.70 -13.14 12.85
N GLY A 479 33.14 -11.88 12.89
CA GLY A 479 34.54 -11.50 12.84
C GLY A 479 35.22 -11.72 11.48
N LEU A 480 34.45 -11.77 10.39
CA LEU A 480 34.93 -12.03 9.02
C LEU A 480 35.43 -10.74 8.35
N VAL A 481 36.59 -10.24 8.81
CA VAL A 481 37.17 -8.95 8.40
C VAL A 481 37.38 -8.85 6.90
N ASP A 482 38.03 -9.84 6.28
CA ASP A 482 38.35 -9.82 4.86
C ASP A 482 37.09 -9.87 3.97
N GLN A 483 36.08 -10.62 4.42
CA GLN A 483 34.77 -10.66 3.76
C GLN A 483 34.07 -9.29 3.86
N GLY A 484 34.09 -8.65 5.04
CA GLY A 484 33.54 -7.33 5.25
C GLY A 484 34.17 -6.28 4.33
N ARG A 485 35.51 -6.26 4.23
CA ARG A 485 36.23 -5.38 3.28
C ARG A 485 35.83 -5.64 1.84
N LYS A 486 35.70 -6.92 1.45
CA LYS A 486 35.28 -7.33 0.11
C LYS A 486 33.86 -6.81 -0.21
N TYR A 487 32.88 -7.01 0.68
CA TYR A 487 31.50 -6.57 0.44
C TYR A 487 31.36 -5.04 0.49
N PHE A 488 32.11 -4.35 1.34
CA PHE A 488 32.13 -2.89 1.36
C PHE A 488 32.71 -2.31 0.05
N ALA A 489 33.77 -2.92 -0.48
CA ALA A 489 34.32 -2.55 -1.79
C ALA A 489 33.37 -2.90 -2.94
N LEU A 490 32.70 -4.05 -2.89
CA LEU A 490 31.70 -4.50 -3.86
C LEU A 490 30.55 -3.50 -3.97
N MET A 491 30.00 -3.05 -2.82
CA MET A 491 28.92 -2.08 -2.73
C MET A 491 29.25 -0.78 -3.48
N THR A 492 30.46 -0.27 -3.30
CA THR A 492 30.88 1.02 -3.86
C THR A 492 31.32 0.89 -5.31
N ARG A 493 32.13 -0.12 -5.66
CA ARG A 493 32.77 -0.24 -6.98
C ARG A 493 31.86 -0.85 -8.04
N GLU A 494 31.11 -1.90 -7.68
CA GLU A 494 30.29 -2.63 -8.67
C GLU A 494 28.83 -2.13 -8.69
N TYR A 495 28.28 -1.83 -7.52
CA TYR A 495 26.88 -1.43 -7.41
C TYR A 495 26.68 0.09 -7.37
N GLY A 496 27.75 0.88 -7.18
CA GLY A 496 27.70 2.35 -7.15
C GLY A 496 26.90 2.90 -5.97
N ILE A 497 26.74 2.12 -4.89
CA ILE A 497 26.01 2.53 -3.71
C ILE A 497 26.95 3.33 -2.80
N LYS A 498 26.61 4.61 -2.53
CA LYS A 498 27.36 5.43 -1.58
C LYS A 498 27.14 4.90 -0.16
N PRO A 499 28.25 4.60 0.62
CA PRO A 499 28.11 4.16 2.00
C PRO A 499 27.42 5.23 2.86
N GLY A 500 26.45 4.81 3.65
CA GLY A 500 25.86 5.64 4.69
C GLY A 500 26.36 5.22 6.08
N ILE A 501 25.85 5.92 7.09
CA ILE A 501 26.30 5.77 8.48
C ILE A 501 26.18 4.33 9.00
N GLU A 502 25.13 3.62 8.61
CA GLU A 502 24.89 2.25 9.04
C GLU A 502 25.96 1.30 8.50
N HIS A 503 26.43 1.51 7.26
CA HIS A 503 27.52 0.70 6.68
C HIS A 503 28.85 0.95 7.40
N TYR A 504 29.15 2.23 7.67
CA TYR A 504 30.33 2.58 8.45
C TYR A 504 30.27 2.01 9.87
N ASN A 505 29.10 2.07 10.54
CA ASN A 505 28.89 1.47 11.85
C ASN A 505 29.22 -0.02 11.85
N CYS A 506 28.74 -0.79 10.86
CA CYS A 506 29.04 -2.21 10.74
C CYS A 506 30.53 -2.47 10.50
N MET A 507 31.20 -1.66 9.66
CA MET A 507 32.62 -1.81 9.39
C MET A 507 33.48 -1.42 10.59
N VAL A 508 33.14 -0.33 11.28
CA VAL A 508 33.85 0.12 12.50
C VAL A 508 33.68 -0.91 13.63
N ASP A 509 32.48 -1.48 13.81
CA ASP A 509 32.25 -2.56 14.78
C ASP A 509 33.08 -3.82 14.43
N LEU A 510 33.10 -4.20 13.14
CA LEU A 510 33.89 -5.33 12.65
C LEU A 510 35.37 -5.15 12.94
N LEU A 511 35.96 -4.02 12.52
CA LEU A 511 37.39 -3.72 12.71
C LEU A 511 37.71 -3.56 14.20
N GLY A 512 36.86 -2.89 14.95
CA GLY A 512 37.00 -2.69 16.38
C GLY A 512 37.03 -4.00 17.17
N ARG A 513 36.08 -4.93 16.90
CA ARG A 513 36.05 -6.27 17.52
C ARG A 513 37.26 -7.14 17.13
N ALA A 514 37.80 -6.92 15.93
CA ALA A 514 39.04 -7.59 15.48
C ALA A 514 40.30 -6.98 16.07
N GLY A 515 40.22 -5.91 16.88
CA GLY A 515 41.38 -5.22 17.47
C GLY A 515 42.09 -4.26 16.52
N LEU A 516 41.58 -4.03 15.31
CA LEU A 516 42.14 -3.15 14.28
C LEU A 516 41.72 -1.70 14.49
N LEU A 517 41.96 -1.16 15.70
CA LEU A 517 41.44 0.14 16.13
C LEU A 517 41.95 1.31 15.28
N GLU A 518 43.21 1.27 14.85
CA GLU A 518 43.79 2.33 14.00
C GLU A 518 43.15 2.35 12.62
N GLU A 519 42.87 1.19 12.03
CA GLU A 519 42.19 1.09 10.74
C GLU A 519 40.75 1.60 10.86
N ALA A 520 40.08 1.29 11.96
CA ALA A 520 38.72 1.79 12.22
C ALA A 520 38.67 3.33 12.38
N GLU A 521 39.68 3.92 13.08
CA GLU A 521 39.79 5.37 13.17
C GLU A 521 40.04 6.01 11.81
N ASN A 522 40.99 5.49 11.03
CA ASN A 522 41.26 5.98 9.68
C ASN A 522 40.03 5.90 8.77
N LEU A 523 39.22 4.85 8.91
CA LEU A 523 37.97 4.70 8.18
C LEU A 523 36.96 5.80 8.55
N ILE A 524 36.81 6.13 9.84
CA ILE A 524 35.92 7.21 10.30
C ILE A 524 36.44 8.57 9.80
N GLU A 525 37.74 8.84 9.90
CA GLU A 525 38.34 10.11 9.52
C GLU A 525 38.30 10.35 8.01
N SER A 526 38.33 9.27 7.20
CA SER A 526 38.20 9.35 5.75
C SER A 526 36.75 9.47 5.26
N ALA A 527 35.78 9.27 6.14
CA ALA A 527 34.37 9.38 5.80
C ALA A 527 33.89 10.83 5.82
N ASP A 528 32.95 11.15 4.92
CA ASP A 528 32.24 12.45 4.94
C ASP A 528 31.45 12.69 6.25
N LEU A 529 31.32 11.66 7.09
CA LEU A 529 30.50 11.60 8.31
C LEU A 529 31.36 11.59 9.59
N ARG A 530 32.60 12.05 9.54
CA ARG A 530 33.57 12.05 10.66
C ARG A 530 33.10 12.77 11.93
N ASP A 531 32.18 13.73 11.78
CA ASP A 531 31.63 14.52 12.89
C ASP A 531 30.43 13.83 13.58
N ASP A 532 30.03 12.63 13.13
CA ASP A 532 28.93 11.89 13.73
C ASP A 532 29.39 11.12 14.97
N SER A 533 28.91 11.53 16.13
CA SER A 533 29.23 10.92 17.42
C SER A 533 28.89 9.43 17.52
N SER A 534 27.95 8.93 16.70
CA SER A 534 27.56 7.51 16.75
C SER A 534 28.65 6.56 16.26
N LEU A 535 29.42 6.95 15.22
CA LEU A 535 30.56 6.15 14.73
C LEU A 535 31.65 6.02 15.78
N TRP A 536 31.99 7.13 16.41
CA TRP A 536 32.97 7.15 17.51
C TRP A 536 32.48 6.36 18.73
N ALA A 537 31.16 6.35 19.00
CA ALA A 537 30.57 5.56 20.07
C ALA A 537 30.70 4.05 19.81
N VAL A 538 30.54 3.59 18.57
CA VAL A 538 30.75 2.18 18.18
C VAL A 538 32.21 1.79 18.41
N LEU A 539 33.16 2.62 17.97
CA LEU A 539 34.56 2.36 18.18
C LEU A 539 34.97 2.36 19.68
N LEU A 540 34.43 3.32 20.44
CA LEU A 540 34.62 3.37 21.89
C LEU A 540 34.03 2.13 22.58
N GLY A 541 32.90 1.62 22.10
CA GLY A 541 32.32 0.35 22.55
C GLY A 541 33.24 -0.84 22.31
N ALA A 542 33.87 -0.90 21.14
CA ALA A 542 34.82 -1.95 20.80
C ALA A 542 36.11 -1.94 21.68
N CYS A 543 36.52 -0.78 22.20
CA CYS A 543 37.65 -0.68 23.13
C CYS A 543 37.42 -1.45 24.45
N THR A 544 36.14 -1.77 24.80
CA THR A 544 35.86 -2.61 25.97
C THR A 544 36.28 -4.04 25.79
N THR A 545 36.18 -4.58 24.58
CA THR A 545 36.57 -5.94 24.23
C THR A 545 38.10 -6.07 24.08
N CYS A 546 38.73 -5.04 23.52
CA CYS A 546 40.20 -5.00 23.31
C CYS A 546 40.99 -4.48 24.52
N THR A 547 40.32 -4.06 25.62
CA THR A 547 40.91 -3.52 26.85
C THR A 547 41.89 -2.35 26.65
N SER A 548 41.73 -1.58 25.55
CA SER A 548 42.62 -0.45 25.23
C SER A 548 42.11 0.84 25.89
N SER A 549 42.56 1.11 27.13
CA SER A 549 42.12 2.30 27.88
C SER A 549 42.67 3.61 27.30
N SER A 550 43.88 3.63 26.77
CA SER A 550 44.49 4.85 26.19
C SER A 550 43.77 5.32 24.93
N THR A 551 43.44 4.40 24.05
CA THR A 551 42.65 4.71 22.85
C THR A 551 41.23 5.17 23.23
N ALA A 552 40.60 4.48 24.18
CA ALA A 552 39.27 4.85 24.68
C ALA A 552 39.24 6.25 25.30
N GLU A 553 40.24 6.63 26.08
CA GLU A 553 40.39 7.97 26.68
C GLU A 553 40.48 9.05 25.60
N ARG A 554 41.28 8.80 24.56
CA ARG A 554 41.46 9.73 23.46
C ARG A 554 40.16 9.92 22.64
N ILE A 555 39.50 8.82 22.30
CA ILE A 555 38.21 8.86 21.57
C ILE A 555 37.15 9.55 22.38
N ALA A 556 36.97 9.17 23.66
CA ALA A 556 35.97 9.74 24.53
C ALA A 556 36.17 11.25 24.74
N LYS A 557 37.46 11.69 24.88
CA LYS A 557 37.77 13.12 24.98
C LYS A 557 37.34 13.87 23.73
N LYS A 558 37.67 13.35 22.54
CA LYS A 558 37.25 13.91 21.24
C LYS A 558 35.69 14.01 21.14
N MET A 559 34.97 12.96 21.52
CA MET A 559 33.51 12.93 21.51
C MET A 559 32.91 13.97 22.48
N ILE A 560 33.45 14.09 23.68
CA ILE A 560 32.98 15.07 24.69
C ILE A 560 33.28 16.51 24.27
N GLU A 561 34.35 16.75 23.49
CA GLU A 561 34.65 18.07 22.92
C GLU A 561 33.68 18.44 21.80
N VAL A 562 33.29 17.48 20.96
CA VAL A 562 32.34 17.70 19.85
C VAL A 562 30.90 17.79 20.35
N GLU A 563 30.48 16.87 21.22
CA GLU A 563 29.12 16.78 21.73
C GLU A 563 29.11 16.50 23.26
N PRO A 564 29.20 17.55 24.09
CA PRO A 564 29.32 17.40 25.54
C PRO A 564 28.13 16.70 26.19
N ASP A 565 26.93 16.79 25.60
CA ASP A 565 25.69 16.24 26.13
C ASP A 565 25.42 14.80 25.71
N TYR A 566 26.28 14.21 24.84
CA TYR A 566 26.09 12.85 24.38
C TYR A 566 26.44 11.82 25.46
N HIS A 567 25.44 11.26 26.08
CA HIS A 567 25.57 10.37 27.25
C HIS A 567 26.42 9.12 27.01
N MET A 568 26.47 8.61 25.74
CA MET A 568 27.22 7.39 25.41
C MET A 568 28.74 7.55 25.62
N SER A 569 29.29 8.75 25.38
CA SER A 569 30.71 9.06 25.61
C SER A 569 31.14 8.74 27.03
N TYR A 570 30.34 9.12 28.02
CA TYR A 570 30.60 8.90 29.44
C TYR A 570 30.35 7.45 29.85
N VAL A 571 29.23 6.87 29.39
CA VAL A 571 28.84 5.50 29.76
C VAL A 571 29.85 4.49 29.25
N LEU A 572 30.24 4.58 27.96
CA LEU A 572 31.18 3.64 27.34
C LEU A 572 32.59 3.78 27.94
N LEU A 573 33.10 5.00 28.14
CA LEU A 573 34.40 5.20 28.79
C LEU A 573 34.42 4.63 30.22
N ALA A 574 33.34 4.85 31.00
CA ALA A 574 33.25 4.25 32.32
C ALA A 574 33.19 2.71 32.25
N ASN A 575 32.59 2.12 31.21
CA ASN A 575 32.62 0.66 31.02
C ASN A 575 34.00 0.16 30.65
N VAL A 576 34.78 0.86 29.81
CA VAL A 576 36.17 0.52 29.49
C VAL A 576 37.02 0.52 30.76
N TYR A 577 36.93 1.57 31.59
CA TYR A 577 37.68 1.61 32.85
C TYR A 577 37.29 0.48 33.80
N ARG A 578 36.02 0.09 33.85
CA ARG A 578 35.57 -1.07 34.64
C ARG A 578 36.16 -2.38 34.11
N ALA A 579 36.19 -2.57 32.80
CA ALA A 579 36.74 -3.76 32.15
C ALA A 579 38.25 -3.94 32.45
N VAL A 580 38.99 -2.82 32.59
CA VAL A 580 40.41 -2.80 32.89
C VAL A 580 40.70 -2.75 34.43
N GLY A 581 39.67 -2.76 35.27
CA GLY A 581 39.79 -2.70 36.72
C GLY A 581 40.06 -1.30 37.30
N ARG A 582 40.01 -0.24 36.50
CA ARG A 582 40.23 1.16 36.93
C ARG A 582 38.94 1.78 37.50
N TRP A 583 38.47 1.24 38.62
CA TRP A 583 37.19 1.59 39.24
C TRP A 583 37.07 3.07 39.64
N ASN A 584 38.17 3.66 40.18
CA ASN A 584 38.18 5.06 40.59
C ASN A 584 37.98 6.00 39.42
N ASP A 585 38.54 5.69 38.26
CA ASP A 585 38.40 6.51 37.06
C ASP A 585 37.00 6.35 36.45
N ALA A 586 36.41 5.16 36.50
CA ALA A 586 35.01 4.94 36.12
C ALA A 586 34.05 5.79 36.97
N LEU A 587 34.31 5.91 38.30
CA LEU A 587 33.52 6.75 39.18
C LEU A 587 33.68 8.25 38.88
N LYS A 588 34.92 8.71 38.56
CA LYS A 588 35.15 10.11 38.14
C LYS A 588 34.37 10.48 36.89
N VAL A 589 34.38 9.59 35.86
CA VAL A 589 33.61 9.84 34.60
C VAL A 589 32.13 9.89 34.87
N ARG A 590 31.59 9.00 35.70
CA ARG A 590 30.17 9.04 36.08
C ARG A 590 29.79 10.29 36.85
N LYS A 591 30.68 10.75 37.73
CA LYS A 591 30.50 12.01 38.45
C LYS A 591 30.48 13.19 37.49
N LEU A 592 31.44 13.25 36.55
CA LEU A 592 31.50 14.28 35.50
C LEU A 592 30.22 14.31 34.66
N MET A 593 29.68 13.15 34.29
CA MET A 593 28.40 13.04 33.60
C MET A 593 27.25 13.68 34.41
N LYS A 594 27.19 13.36 35.69
CA LYS A 594 26.18 13.91 36.63
C LYS A 594 26.36 15.42 36.80
N ASP A 595 27.58 15.89 37.01
CA ASP A 595 27.90 17.30 37.21
C ASP A 595 27.56 18.16 36.00
N ARG A 596 27.59 17.59 34.80
CA ARG A 596 27.15 18.21 33.54
C ARG A 596 25.64 18.06 33.28
N GLY A 597 24.89 17.41 34.15
CA GLY A 597 23.44 17.22 33.99
C GLY A 597 23.02 16.23 32.91
N VAL A 598 23.99 15.47 32.34
CA VAL A 598 23.71 14.51 31.25
C VAL A 598 23.00 13.29 31.82
N LYS A 599 21.81 13.00 31.31
CA LYS A 599 21.01 11.85 31.77
C LYS A 599 21.19 10.65 30.83
N LYS A 600 21.42 9.46 31.44
CA LYS A 600 21.43 8.20 30.70
C LYS A 600 20.02 7.90 30.18
N ILE A 601 19.89 7.58 28.91
CA ILE A 601 18.67 7.01 28.35
C ILE A 601 18.59 5.56 28.81
N THR A 602 17.51 5.21 29.53
CA THR A 602 17.27 3.84 30.03
C THR A 602 16.91 2.91 28.88
N GLY A 603 17.59 1.76 28.79
CA GLY A 603 17.18 0.67 27.92
C GLY A 603 15.96 -0.03 28.54
N LYS A 604 14.98 -0.40 27.71
CA LYS A 604 13.85 -1.25 28.12
C LYS A 604 14.11 -2.67 27.65
N SER A 605 13.92 -3.64 28.53
CA SER A 605 13.87 -5.06 28.18
C SER A 605 12.61 -5.67 28.76
N TRP A 606 11.96 -6.55 28.02
CA TRP A 606 10.75 -7.25 28.46
C TRP A 606 10.91 -8.75 28.20
N VAL A 607 10.25 -9.53 29.04
CA VAL A 607 10.16 -11.00 28.91
C VAL A 607 8.69 -11.38 28.88
N GLU A 608 8.30 -12.20 27.92
CA GLU A 608 6.94 -12.74 27.87
C GLU A 608 6.76 -13.74 29.02
N ALA A 609 5.97 -13.36 30.06
CA ALA A 609 5.68 -14.24 31.18
C ALA A 609 4.57 -15.21 30.83
N ASN A 610 4.74 -16.50 31.14
CA ASN A 610 3.77 -17.58 30.91
C ASN A 610 2.60 -17.51 31.94
N THR A 611 1.90 -16.38 32.03
CA THR A 611 0.71 -16.24 32.86
C THR A 611 -0.53 -16.12 31.98
N ASN A 612 -1.60 -16.81 32.36
CA ASN A 612 -2.91 -16.84 31.68
C ASN A 612 -3.65 -15.48 31.66
N MET A 613 -3.00 -14.41 32.11
CA MET A 613 -3.45 -13.02 31.98
C MET A 613 -2.27 -12.20 31.42
N GLY A 614 -2.47 -11.59 30.25
CA GLY A 614 -1.49 -10.69 29.66
C GLY A 614 -1.28 -9.44 30.53
N SER A 615 -0.35 -9.50 31.43
CA SER A 615 0.22 -8.34 32.10
C SER A 615 1.72 -8.34 31.77
N TYR A 616 2.14 -7.32 31.04
CA TYR A 616 3.56 -7.01 30.89
C TYR A 616 4.04 -6.43 32.22
N LEU A 617 5.04 -7.05 32.85
CA LEU A 617 5.75 -6.43 33.96
C LEU A 617 6.83 -5.51 33.38
N ASP A 618 6.63 -4.21 33.53
CA ASP A 618 7.66 -3.21 33.34
C ASP A 618 8.69 -3.39 34.46
N VAL A 619 9.83 -3.99 34.17
CA VAL A 619 10.94 -4.04 35.13
C VAL A 619 11.73 -2.73 35.00
N ALA A 620 11.15 -1.66 35.58
CA ALA A 620 11.87 -0.45 35.83
C ALA A 620 12.72 -0.63 37.11
N ASP A 621 14.01 -0.33 36.98
CA ASP A 621 14.96 -0.08 38.05
C ASP A 621 15.09 -1.16 39.16
N VAL A 622 15.88 -2.18 38.88
CA VAL A 622 16.59 -2.86 39.96
C VAL A 622 18.09 -2.55 39.80
N ASP A 623 18.55 -1.65 40.65
CA ASP A 623 19.97 -1.51 40.95
C ASP A 623 20.45 -2.81 41.60
N MET A 624 20.98 -3.73 40.79
CA MET A 624 21.58 -4.96 41.30
C MET A 624 23.09 -4.76 41.45
N PRO A 625 23.63 -4.89 42.69
CA PRO A 625 25.06 -5.06 42.86
C PRO A 625 25.45 -6.46 42.48
N GLY A 626 26.35 -6.55 41.54
CA GLY A 626 27.19 -7.66 41.14
C GLY A 626 26.81 -9.09 41.54
N ARG A 627 26.33 -9.86 40.54
CA ARG A 627 26.63 -11.30 40.48
C ARG A 627 26.70 -11.78 39.02
N ASN A 628 27.85 -12.32 38.66
CA ASN A 628 28.04 -13.17 37.50
C ASN A 628 27.15 -14.42 37.64
N GLY A 629 26.36 -14.72 36.61
CA GLY A 629 25.62 -15.96 36.54
C GLY A 629 25.14 -16.20 35.11
N PHE A 630 25.94 -16.93 34.35
CA PHE A 630 25.49 -17.62 33.14
C PHE A 630 24.37 -18.58 33.53
N LEU A 631 23.18 -18.35 33.08
CA LEU A 631 22.12 -19.35 33.07
C LEU A 631 22.05 -19.97 31.67
N GLY A 632 22.66 -21.13 31.54
CA GLY A 632 22.46 -22.02 30.40
C GLY A 632 21.02 -22.51 30.36
N ILE A 633 20.34 -22.23 29.28
CA ILE A 633 19.02 -22.83 28.98
C ILE A 633 19.32 -24.21 28.38
N ARG A 634 18.97 -25.25 29.14
CA ARG A 634 18.85 -26.63 28.64
C ARG A 634 17.51 -26.73 27.89
N ASP A 635 17.58 -27.27 26.70
CA ASP A 635 16.40 -27.71 25.93
C ASP A 635 15.61 -28.78 26.70
N PRO A 636 14.28 -28.73 26.69
CA PRO A 636 13.46 -29.91 26.89
C PRO A 636 13.03 -30.48 25.54
N VAL A 637 13.13 -31.76 25.42
CA VAL A 637 12.75 -32.77 24.43
C VAL A 637 11.48 -32.46 23.61
#